data_5370aed17fe5477daebca896395358f2
#
_entry.id   5370aed17fe5477daebca896395358f2
#
_cell.length_a   1.000
_cell.length_b   1.000
_cell.length_c   1.000
_cell.angle_alpha   90.00
_cell.angle_beta   90.00
_cell.angle_gamma   90.00
#
_symmetry.space_group_name_H-M   'P 1'
#
loop_
_entity.id
_entity.type
_entity.pdbx_description
1 polymer ?
#
loop_
_entity_poly.entity_id
_entity_poly.type
_entity_poly.pdbx_seq_one_letter_code
_entity_poly.pdbx_strand_id
1 'polypeptide(L)'
;IYVQLGELQRNKYIVIEHGKISLTKEGEKAAVSGKIKGININDICEKAQKNNSLNVKNVSLKGKSVEEKKLYLADYLKCDKYRANIGEYDLKRLEDPNMGHWELWEGNEMPNAVSVSAEDRVIARNPAADIQEDSIVGIDFGTKSTVVVYQDRSGNIKPMPVGCGDIRKELSSEDFENPTVMQFINLEKFIGSYNEKAGRPYTKWNDLIVSHAANESMKDTTIRSDEFYSYMYDLKQWAGEGNQKTVIHDKSGKDILLNTYEEIINDGNEENNVEVIDPIELYAYYIGLYINNMNNGIYMDYVLSFPVTYEMKIREAILKSFSRGIKKSLPESILNDTELMKKFNVQAGTSEPAAYAICALERYGFEPEEGDKVFYGIFDFGGGTADFDFGVWTASDNEDLYDYCIEHFGSEGDRYLGGENLLQLISFEVFKENIELCREKNITFYKPNEFIDVPVEMKGYVNESQEARINLKLMMEKLRPFWERREANEENSVDTETNGLNSEYSSFKLGLFNAEGEYIPNLILDADTGVLEEILRNRIAKGVRQFFNALKEIFSEKYLEKTLSLDKINIFLAGNSSKSPILKKVFDESIQEWSKNISPEFDSDETANKFFEVFPPLGTKEARAIQKERGIDDSSELESPTGKTGVAWGLIEGRKGGRIEIKEEVTSDTETKFAYYLGISVRKKFKVKILRDADYDVWYKFIPALKEVFEVNYTSIPEATNGKLPESDANVLRKRLMLDKCGEGLYVYIKLKGRDIIEYALGDENGNIEEDTVKNAKL
;
A
#
# COMPACT_ATOMS: atom_id res chain seq x y z
N ILE A 1 31.24 -18.73 -9.02
CA ILE A 1 32.58 -18.47 -9.62
C ILE A 1 33.10 -17.11 -9.15
N TYR A 2 32.35 -16.04 -9.26
CA TYR A 2 32.81 -14.68 -8.90
C TYR A 2 33.01 -14.48 -7.39
N VAL A 3 32.15 -15.06 -6.54
CA VAL A 3 32.36 -15.07 -5.09
C VAL A 3 33.63 -15.82 -4.73
N GLN A 4 33.87 -16.94 -5.37
CA GLN A 4 35.11 -17.73 -5.18
C GLN A 4 36.35 -16.98 -5.67
N LEU A 5 36.26 -16.26 -6.79
CA LEU A 5 37.35 -15.41 -7.28
C LEU A 5 37.62 -14.23 -6.34
N GLY A 6 36.59 -13.58 -5.83
CA GLY A 6 36.72 -12.49 -4.85
C GLY A 6 37.34 -12.96 -3.52
N GLU A 7 36.96 -14.15 -3.08
CA GLU A 7 37.53 -14.77 -1.87
C GLU A 7 39.03 -15.16 -2.06
N LEU A 8 39.35 -15.72 -3.19
CA LEU A 8 40.74 -16.06 -3.56
C LEU A 8 41.61 -14.81 -3.71
N GLN A 9 41.06 -13.72 -4.21
CA GLN A 9 41.77 -12.44 -4.36
C GLN A 9 41.96 -11.74 -2.99
N ARG A 10 40.93 -11.73 -2.14
CA ARG A 10 41.02 -11.19 -0.78
C ARG A 10 42.05 -11.94 0.07
N ASN A 11 42.13 -13.24 -0.11
CA ASN A 11 43.14 -14.07 0.56
C ASN A 11 44.50 -14.02 -0.12
N LYS A 12 44.70 -13.14 -1.12
CA LYS A 12 45.95 -12.96 -1.89
C LYS A 12 46.42 -14.24 -2.58
N TYR A 13 45.54 -15.17 -2.91
CA TYR A 13 45.91 -16.40 -3.60
C TYR A 13 45.97 -16.22 -5.12
N ILE A 14 45.25 -15.27 -5.66
CA ILE A 14 45.26 -14.91 -7.07
C ILE A 14 45.56 -13.43 -7.27
N VAL A 15 46.11 -13.12 -8.42
CA VAL A 15 46.21 -11.75 -8.95
C VAL A 15 45.49 -11.71 -10.28
N ILE A 16 44.78 -10.65 -10.50
CA ILE A 16 44.08 -10.37 -11.76
C ILE A 16 44.79 -9.17 -12.40
N GLU A 17 45.57 -9.42 -13.42
CA GLU A 17 46.30 -8.41 -14.17
C GLU A 17 45.95 -8.49 -15.66
N HIS A 18 45.59 -7.37 -16.27
CA HIS A 18 45.25 -7.29 -17.70
C HIS A 18 44.23 -8.32 -18.19
N GLY A 19 43.27 -8.67 -17.34
CA GLY A 19 42.21 -9.67 -17.63
C GLY A 19 42.74 -11.12 -17.58
N LYS A 20 43.93 -11.37 -17.12
CA LYS A 20 44.46 -12.69 -16.83
C LYS A 20 44.50 -12.94 -15.34
N ILE A 21 43.98 -14.11 -14.94
CA ILE A 21 44.01 -14.57 -13.57
C ILE A 21 45.26 -15.43 -13.41
N SER A 22 46.14 -15.10 -12.47
CA SER A 22 47.31 -15.89 -12.14
C SER A 22 47.39 -16.18 -10.66
N LEU A 23 47.97 -17.34 -10.30
CA LEU A 23 48.24 -17.68 -8.91
C LEU A 23 49.37 -16.82 -8.38
N THR A 24 49.23 -16.36 -7.15
CA THR A 24 50.34 -15.81 -6.40
C THR A 24 51.19 -16.97 -5.82
N LYS A 25 52.41 -16.66 -5.35
CA LYS A 25 53.24 -17.65 -4.65
C LYS A 25 52.52 -18.22 -3.40
N GLU A 26 51.68 -17.44 -2.76
CA GLU A 26 50.85 -17.90 -1.64
C GLU A 26 49.69 -18.77 -2.13
N GLY A 27 49.08 -18.46 -3.27
CA GLY A 27 48.05 -19.29 -3.91
C GLY A 27 48.60 -20.65 -4.35
N GLU A 28 49.81 -20.70 -4.93
CA GLU A 28 50.47 -21.98 -5.28
C GLU A 28 50.72 -22.85 -4.04
N LYS A 29 51.23 -22.24 -2.96
CA LYS A 29 51.41 -22.94 -1.67
C LYS A 29 50.10 -23.42 -1.06
N ALA A 30 49.05 -22.62 -1.14
CA ALA A 30 47.72 -22.98 -0.63
C ALA A 30 47.07 -24.12 -1.43
N ALA A 31 47.28 -24.15 -2.75
CA ALA A 31 46.83 -25.24 -3.62
C ALA A 31 47.57 -26.56 -3.31
N VAL A 32 48.89 -26.50 -3.16
CA VAL A 32 49.70 -27.69 -2.80
C VAL A 32 49.40 -28.19 -1.40
N SER A 33 49.13 -27.30 -0.43
CA SER A 33 48.82 -27.66 0.95
C SER A 33 47.38 -28.17 1.15
N GLY A 34 46.55 -28.24 0.10
CA GLY A 34 45.16 -28.67 0.16
C GLY A 34 44.21 -27.70 0.87
N LYS A 35 44.66 -26.47 1.18
CA LYS A 35 43.82 -25.41 1.74
C LYS A 35 42.74 -24.92 0.78
N ILE A 36 42.94 -25.14 -0.52
CA ILE A 36 41.99 -24.84 -1.61
C ILE A 36 41.49 -26.21 -2.17
N LYS A 37 40.74 -26.96 -1.39
CA LYS A 37 40.18 -28.23 -1.84
C LYS A 37 38.91 -28.00 -2.66
N GLY A 38 38.84 -28.66 -3.83
CA GLY A 38 37.63 -28.69 -4.66
C GLY A 38 37.51 -27.56 -5.69
N ILE A 39 38.46 -26.65 -5.78
CA ILE A 39 38.46 -25.60 -6.78
C ILE A 39 39.53 -25.93 -7.83
N ASN A 40 39.09 -26.35 -9.01
CA ASN A 40 39.97 -26.44 -10.18
C ASN A 40 40.21 -25.03 -10.72
N ILE A 41 41.32 -24.41 -10.31
CA ILE A 41 41.67 -23.03 -10.68
C ILE A 41 41.80 -22.89 -12.21
N ASN A 42 42.28 -23.91 -12.91
CA ASN A 42 42.34 -23.90 -14.36
C ASN A 42 40.94 -23.88 -15.00
N ASP A 43 39.97 -24.63 -14.47
CA ASP A 43 38.58 -24.60 -14.90
C ASP A 43 37.94 -23.24 -14.65
N ILE A 44 38.26 -22.60 -13.52
CA ILE A 44 37.76 -21.26 -13.20
C ILE A 44 38.42 -20.22 -14.13
N CYS A 45 39.74 -20.35 -14.40
CA CYS A 45 40.44 -19.46 -15.33
C CYS A 45 39.95 -19.66 -16.77
N GLU A 46 39.71 -20.89 -17.23
CA GLU A 46 39.14 -21.17 -18.55
C GLU A 46 37.69 -20.69 -18.71
N LYS A 47 36.85 -20.90 -17.68
CA LYS A 47 35.48 -20.38 -17.68
C LYS A 47 35.43 -18.87 -17.56
N ALA A 48 36.28 -18.26 -16.77
CA ALA A 48 36.44 -16.81 -16.70
C ALA A 48 36.96 -16.23 -18.02
N GLN A 49 37.92 -16.90 -18.71
CA GLN A 49 38.42 -16.49 -20.02
C GLN A 49 37.42 -16.70 -21.15
N LYS A 50 36.53 -17.75 -21.09
CA LYS A 50 35.42 -17.94 -22.03
C LYS A 50 34.31 -16.93 -21.82
N ASN A 51 34.05 -16.52 -20.59
CA ASN A 51 33.10 -15.44 -20.29
C ASN A 51 33.68 -14.04 -20.50
N ASN A 52 35.02 -13.92 -20.59
CA ASN A 52 35.74 -12.66 -20.86
C ASN A 52 35.86 -12.25 -22.33
N SER A 53 35.20 -12.92 -23.25
CA SER A 53 34.92 -12.37 -24.60
C SER A 53 33.89 -11.22 -24.57
N LEU A 54 33.45 -10.84 -23.39
CA LEU A 54 32.55 -9.73 -23.15
C LEU A 54 33.32 -8.41 -23.22
N ASN A 55 32.92 -7.56 -24.13
CA ASN A 55 33.41 -6.26 -24.52
C ASN A 55 33.90 -5.38 -23.37
N VAL A 56 35.18 -5.58 -22.96
CA VAL A 56 35.88 -4.60 -22.13
C VAL A 56 36.31 -3.49 -23.07
N LYS A 57 35.60 -2.38 -23.13
CA LYS A 57 36.11 -1.19 -23.79
C LYS A 57 37.34 -0.70 -22.99
N ASN A 58 38.50 -0.80 -23.60
CA ASN A 58 39.72 -0.20 -23.10
C ASN A 58 39.64 1.32 -23.30
N VAL A 59 39.06 2.02 -22.35
CA VAL A 59 39.07 3.48 -22.32
C VAL A 59 40.22 3.91 -21.42
N SER A 60 41.29 4.44 -21.99
CA SER A 60 42.34 5.04 -21.18
C SER A 60 41.86 6.37 -20.62
N LEU A 61 41.66 6.42 -19.31
CA LEU A 61 41.30 7.64 -18.57
C LEU A 61 42.52 8.40 -18.05
N LYS A 62 43.70 7.84 -18.23
CA LYS A 62 44.98 8.44 -17.78
C LYS A 62 45.25 9.75 -18.50
N GLY A 63 45.46 10.81 -17.71
CA GLY A 63 45.76 12.15 -18.23
C GLY A 63 44.59 12.94 -18.79
N LYS A 64 43.36 12.42 -18.72
CA LYS A 64 42.16 13.15 -19.13
C LYS A 64 41.64 14.09 -18.02
N SER A 65 41.09 15.23 -18.43
CA SER A 65 40.42 16.15 -17.52
C SER A 65 39.14 15.54 -16.97
N VAL A 66 38.58 16.12 -15.90
CA VAL A 66 37.32 15.67 -15.29
C VAL A 66 36.17 15.72 -16.31
N GLU A 67 36.13 16.77 -17.14
CA GLU A 67 35.14 16.96 -18.19
C GLU A 67 35.26 15.89 -19.28
N GLU A 68 36.46 15.59 -19.74
CA GLU A 68 36.67 14.50 -20.69
C GLU A 68 36.29 13.14 -20.12
N LYS A 69 36.62 12.87 -18.85
CA LYS A 69 36.20 11.64 -18.18
C LYS A 69 34.67 11.54 -18.09
N LYS A 70 34.00 12.60 -17.68
CA LYS A 70 32.53 12.64 -17.65
C LYS A 70 31.91 12.37 -19.02
N LEU A 71 32.47 12.89 -20.09
CA LEU A 71 31.98 12.65 -21.45
C LEU A 71 32.14 11.19 -21.85
N TYR A 72 33.28 10.56 -21.57
CA TYR A 72 33.53 9.16 -21.89
C TYR A 72 32.68 8.19 -21.06
N LEU A 73 32.40 8.57 -19.81
CA LEU A 73 31.67 7.72 -18.85
C LEU A 73 30.20 8.10 -18.70
N ALA A 74 29.69 9.00 -19.57
CA ALA A 74 28.37 9.56 -19.43
C ALA A 74 27.26 8.47 -19.32
N ASP A 75 27.34 7.42 -20.13
CA ASP A 75 26.34 6.34 -20.11
C ASP A 75 26.43 5.50 -18.82
N TYR A 76 27.63 5.25 -18.32
CA TYR A 76 27.82 4.52 -17.06
C TYR A 76 27.35 5.32 -15.85
N LEU A 77 27.58 6.64 -15.84
CA LEU A 77 27.09 7.53 -14.80
C LEU A 77 25.57 7.63 -14.78
N LYS A 78 24.93 7.42 -15.94
CA LYS A 78 23.48 7.61 -16.17
C LYS A 78 22.70 6.32 -16.30
N CYS A 79 23.30 5.15 -16.13
CA CYS A 79 22.63 3.87 -16.40
C CYS A 79 21.31 3.73 -15.61
N ASP A 80 21.26 4.07 -14.32
CA ASP A 80 20.03 4.02 -13.53
C ASP A 80 19.13 5.24 -13.74
N LYS A 81 19.65 6.36 -14.25
CA LYS A 81 18.83 7.45 -14.75
C LYS A 81 18.02 7.06 -15.97
N TYR A 82 18.64 6.31 -16.89
CA TYR A 82 17.91 5.78 -18.07
C TYR A 82 16.86 4.72 -17.67
N ARG A 83 17.18 3.88 -16.68
CA ARG A 83 16.32 2.78 -16.23
C ARG A 83 15.14 3.26 -15.39
N ALA A 84 15.38 4.15 -14.43
CA ALA A 84 14.41 4.50 -13.39
C ALA A 84 14.42 5.98 -12.97
N ASN A 85 15.05 6.86 -13.74
CA ASN A 85 15.20 8.28 -13.43
C ASN A 85 15.93 8.57 -12.09
N ILE A 86 16.75 7.63 -11.64
CA ILE A 86 17.63 7.83 -10.49
C ILE A 86 18.77 8.78 -10.91
N GLY A 87 19.15 9.69 -10.03
CA GLY A 87 20.17 10.68 -10.31
C GLY A 87 21.51 10.10 -10.74
N GLU A 88 22.28 10.90 -11.45
CA GLU A 88 23.61 10.50 -11.95
C GLU A 88 24.54 10.14 -10.80
N TYR A 89 25.37 9.14 -11.02
CA TYR A 89 26.40 8.73 -10.06
C TYR A 89 27.61 9.66 -10.06
N ASP A 90 28.31 9.73 -8.95
CA ASP A 90 29.55 10.48 -8.85
C ASP A 90 30.65 9.77 -9.65
N LEU A 91 31.42 10.55 -10.44
CA LEU A 91 32.55 10.05 -11.20
C LEU A 91 33.60 9.33 -10.32
N LYS A 92 33.84 9.83 -9.10
CA LYS A 92 34.78 9.21 -8.16
C LYS A 92 34.32 7.81 -7.74
N ARG A 93 33.03 7.59 -7.60
CA ARG A 93 32.48 6.26 -7.33
C ARG A 93 32.70 5.29 -8.49
N LEU A 94 32.55 5.77 -9.72
CA LEU A 94 32.77 4.93 -10.90
C LEU A 94 34.22 4.55 -11.09
N GLU A 95 35.15 5.43 -10.74
CA GLU A 95 36.60 5.19 -10.81
C GLU A 95 37.16 4.33 -9.66
N ASP A 96 36.43 4.27 -8.53
CA ASP A 96 36.88 3.47 -7.37
C ASP A 96 36.41 2.01 -7.53
N PRO A 97 37.33 1.05 -7.56
CA PRO A 97 37.00 -0.38 -7.67
C PRO A 97 36.16 -0.91 -6.52
N ASN A 98 36.11 -0.21 -5.39
CA ASN A 98 35.29 -0.56 -4.27
C ASN A 98 33.91 0.16 -4.26
N MET A 99 33.71 1.13 -5.13
CA MET A 99 32.54 1.99 -5.20
C MET A 99 31.95 2.12 -6.61
N GLY A 100 32.57 1.48 -7.63
CA GLY A 100 32.11 1.50 -9.03
C GLY A 100 30.73 0.87 -9.24
N HIS A 101 30.14 1.07 -10.40
CA HIS A 101 28.79 0.55 -10.71
C HIS A 101 28.78 -0.97 -10.83
N TRP A 102 27.63 -1.61 -10.54
CA TRP A 102 27.46 -3.06 -10.68
C TRP A 102 27.38 -3.51 -12.13
N GLU A 103 26.99 -2.65 -13.03
CA GLU A 103 26.81 -2.90 -14.46
C GLU A 103 27.37 -1.73 -15.26
N LEU A 104 27.83 -2.05 -16.47
CA LEU A 104 28.20 -1.06 -17.45
C LEU A 104 27.17 -1.08 -18.57
N TRP A 105 26.42 0.01 -18.72
CA TRP A 105 25.39 0.12 -19.74
C TRP A 105 25.77 1.17 -20.78
N GLU A 106 25.86 0.79 -22.05
CA GLU A 106 26.07 1.69 -23.17
C GLU A 106 24.88 1.69 -24.13
N GLY A 107 24.18 2.80 -24.20
CA GLY A 107 23.13 3.01 -25.20
C GLY A 107 22.04 1.94 -25.21
N ASN A 108 21.87 1.28 -26.38
CA ASN A 108 20.91 0.16 -26.56
C ASN A 108 21.58 -1.19 -26.36
N GLU A 109 22.87 -1.26 -26.23
CA GLU A 109 23.62 -2.47 -26.00
C GLU A 109 23.77 -2.69 -24.51
N MET A 110 23.74 -3.93 -24.15
CA MET A 110 23.75 -4.36 -22.78
C MET A 110 25.06 -5.00 -22.45
N PRO A 111 25.99 -4.30 -21.81
CA PRO A 111 27.19 -4.93 -21.37
C PRO A 111 26.91 -5.83 -20.17
N ASN A 112 27.04 -7.11 -20.35
CA ASN A 112 27.23 -8.04 -19.23
C ASN A 112 28.66 -7.95 -18.71
N ALA A 113 29.22 -6.77 -18.60
CA ALA A 113 30.59 -6.61 -18.22
C ALA A 113 30.71 -6.42 -16.72
N VAL A 114 31.27 -7.37 -16.10
CA VAL A 114 31.81 -7.23 -14.75
C VAL A 114 33.21 -6.72 -14.87
N SER A 115 33.51 -5.67 -14.20
CA SER A 115 34.72 -5.06 -14.44
C SER A 115 35.30 -4.37 -13.24
N VAL A 116 36.40 -3.73 -13.34
CA VAL A 116 37.18 -3.29 -12.27
C VAL A 116 37.99 -2.11 -12.67
N SER A 117 38.37 -1.28 -11.85
CA SER A 117 39.36 -0.32 -12.15
C SER A 117 40.76 -0.91 -11.93
N ALA A 118 41.39 -1.24 -12.97
CA ALA A 118 42.84 -1.08 -13.01
C ALA A 118 43.09 0.29 -13.64
N GLU A 119 44.25 0.87 -13.46
CA GLU A 119 44.60 2.27 -13.76
C GLU A 119 44.06 2.86 -15.08
N ASP A 120 43.53 2.07 -15.98
CA ASP A 120 43.02 2.48 -17.29
C ASP A 120 41.70 1.83 -17.71
N ARG A 121 40.95 1.20 -16.79
CA ARG A 121 39.68 0.47 -17.12
C ARG A 121 38.57 0.81 -16.17
N VAL A 122 37.38 1.01 -16.70
CA VAL A 122 36.17 1.07 -15.92
C VAL A 122 35.58 -0.31 -15.81
N ILE A 123 35.21 -0.73 -14.61
CA ILE A 123 34.81 -2.07 -14.29
C ILE A 123 33.59 -2.02 -13.40
N ALA A 124 32.69 -2.99 -13.58
CA ALA A 124 31.57 -3.17 -12.66
C ALA A 124 32.07 -3.79 -11.35
N ARG A 125 31.64 -3.24 -10.27
CA ARG A 125 31.89 -3.73 -8.93
C ARG A 125 31.07 -5.01 -8.66
N ASN A 126 31.61 -5.91 -7.85
CA ASN A 126 30.83 -7.05 -7.37
C ASN A 126 29.69 -6.57 -6.47
N PRO A 127 28.42 -6.75 -6.86
CA PRO A 127 27.27 -6.28 -6.09
C PRO A 127 27.15 -6.94 -4.70
N ALA A 128 27.69 -8.14 -4.50
CA ALA A 128 27.70 -8.80 -3.20
C ALA A 128 28.39 -7.99 -2.08
N ALA A 129 29.32 -7.09 -2.48
CA ALA A 129 29.99 -6.21 -1.53
C ALA A 129 29.10 -5.08 -0.99
N ASP A 130 27.97 -4.83 -1.65
CA ASP A 130 27.02 -3.77 -1.30
C ASP A 130 25.79 -4.26 -0.58
N ILE A 131 25.70 -5.56 -0.28
CA ILE A 131 24.61 -6.09 0.53
C ILE A 131 24.66 -5.46 1.91
N GLN A 132 23.54 -4.87 2.30
CA GLN A 132 23.32 -4.30 3.62
C GLN A 132 22.96 -5.44 4.57
N GLU A 133 23.95 -6.02 5.23
CA GLU A 133 23.72 -7.10 6.19
C GLU A 133 22.99 -6.56 7.42
N ASP A 134 22.05 -7.35 7.94
CA ASP A 134 21.21 -7.02 9.10
C ASP A 134 20.31 -5.79 8.94
N SER A 135 20.14 -5.32 7.71
CA SER A 135 19.27 -4.19 7.37
C SER A 135 17.96 -4.68 6.76
N ILE A 136 16.89 -3.95 7.04
CA ILE A 136 15.53 -4.28 6.62
C ILE A 136 14.84 -3.08 5.98
N VAL A 137 13.89 -3.35 5.08
CA VAL A 137 13.04 -2.35 4.44
C VAL A 137 11.59 -2.58 4.81
N GLY A 138 10.94 -1.54 5.35
CA GLY A 138 9.50 -1.50 5.60
C GLY A 138 8.77 -0.82 4.45
N ILE A 139 7.72 -1.44 3.95
CA ILE A 139 6.91 -0.93 2.84
C ILE A 139 5.44 -0.89 3.27
N ASP A 140 4.88 0.30 3.36
CA ASP A 140 3.45 0.51 3.45
C ASP A 140 2.88 0.75 2.03
N PHE A 141 2.32 -0.29 1.43
CA PHE A 141 1.66 -0.20 0.12
C PHE A 141 0.26 0.38 0.26
N GLY A 142 0.15 1.71 0.21
CA GLY A 142 -1.12 2.42 0.38
C GLY A 142 -1.88 2.65 -0.92
N THR A 143 -3.18 2.93 -0.80
CA THR A 143 -4.07 3.23 -1.95
C THR A 143 -3.64 4.49 -2.70
N LYS A 144 -3.38 5.57 -1.97
CA LYS A 144 -3.00 6.87 -2.56
C LYS A 144 -1.49 6.99 -2.73
N SER A 145 -0.75 6.54 -1.74
CA SER A 145 0.71 6.60 -1.73
C SER A 145 1.32 5.40 -1.01
N THR A 146 2.47 4.99 -1.49
CA THR A 146 3.31 3.95 -0.91
C THR A 146 4.43 4.60 -0.11
N VAL A 147 4.67 4.13 1.10
CA VAL A 147 5.80 4.58 1.92
C VAL A 147 6.87 3.51 1.97
N VAL A 148 8.11 3.91 1.74
CA VAL A 148 9.29 3.05 1.85
C VAL A 148 10.20 3.61 2.92
N VAL A 149 10.54 2.78 3.90
CA VAL A 149 11.44 3.13 5.00
C VAL A 149 12.50 2.04 5.10
N TYR A 150 13.73 2.39 5.36
CA TYR A 150 14.81 1.42 5.52
C TYR A 150 15.61 1.68 6.80
N GLN A 151 16.11 0.62 7.40
CA GLN A 151 17.05 0.71 8.50
C GLN A 151 18.46 0.49 7.95
N ASP A 152 19.35 1.44 8.22
CA ASP A 152 20.77 1.33 7.86
C ASP A 152 21.54 0.46 8.86
N ARG A 153 22.81 0.16 8.56
CA ARG A 153 23.69 -0.66 9.44
C ARG A 153 23.94 -0.03 10.81
N SER A 154 23.68 1.25 10.98
CA SER A 154 23.83 1.95 12.25
C SER A 154 22.55 1.90 13.10
N GLY A 155 21.49 1.25 12.60
CA GLY A 155 20.20 1.16 13.24
C GLY A 155 19.28 2.36 12.98
N ASN A 156 19.71 3.37 12.19
CA ASN A 156 18.88 4.51 11.89
C ASN A 156 17.83 4.15 10.85
N ILE A 157 16.59 4.54 11.12
CA ILE A 157 15.46 4.36 10.22
C ILE A 157 15.26 5.63 9.40
N LYS A 158 15.14 5.51 8.07
CA LYS A 158 15.01 6.63 7.14
C LYS A 158 13.98 6.37 6.06
N PRO A 159 13.17 7.39 5.69
CA PRO A 159 12.25 7.28 4.58
C PRO A 159 12.96 7.41 3.23
N MET A 160 12.35 6.87 2.17
CA MET A 160 12.89 6.86 0.82
C MET A 160 11.89 7.40 -0.19
N PRO A 161 12.30 8.37 -1.04
CA PRO A 161 11.47 8.84 -2.14
C PRO A 161 11.60 7.93 -3.37
N VAL A 162 10.50 7.76 -4.12
CA VAL A 162 10.44 6.94 -5.34
C VAL A 162 9.88 7.78 -6.50
N GLY A 163 10.61 7.83 -7.62
CA GLY A 163 10.14 8.52 -8.82
C GLY A 163 10.19 10.06 -8.77
N CYS A 164 10.84 10.64 -7.76
CA CYS A 164 10.98 12.09 -7.62
C CYS A 164 12.26 12.67 -8.29
N GLY A 165 12.92 11.91 -9.16
CA GLY A 165 14.08 12.37 -9.91
C GLY A 165 15.40 12.20 -9.15
N ASP A 166 16.21 13.25 -8.98
CA ASP A 166 17.53 13.14 -8.35
C ASP A 166 17.41 12.88 -6.84
N ILE A 167 17.72 11.66 -6.42
CA ILE A 167 17.70 11.23 -5.00
C ILE A 167 18.70 11.97 -4.10
N ARG A 168 19.57 12.80 -4.65
CA ARG A 168 20.52 13.65 -3.91
C ARG A 168 20.05 15.09 -3.75
N LYS A 169 18.87 15.42 -4.29
CA LYS A 169 18.25 16.74 -4.15
C LYS A 169 17.74 16.91 -2.74
N GLU A 170 17.70 18.13 -2.27
CA GLU A 170 17.01 18.49 -1.02
C GLU A 170 15.54 18.14 -1.16
N LEU A 171 15.02 17.34 -0.22
CA LEU A 171 13.70 16.76 -0.24
C LEU A 171 12.78 17.48 0.76
N SER A 172 11.50 17.43 0.52
CA SER A 172 10.44 17.81 1.44
C SER A 172 9.81 16.57 2.10
N SER A 173 9.06 16.72 3.17
CA SER A 173 8.36 15.61 3.82
C SER A 173 7.35 14.92 2.88
N GLU A 174 6.78 15.66 1.93
CA GLU A 174 5.83 15.12 0.93
C GLU A 174 6.49 14.19 -0.10
N ASP A 175 7.80 14.34 -0.34
CA ASP A 175 8.55 13.49 -1.27
C ASP A 175 8.66 12.03 -0.78
N PHE A 176 8.40 11.77 0.49
CA PHE A 176 8.38 10.41 1.07
C PHE A 176 7.01 9.73 1.00
N GLU A 177 5.96 10.46 0.64
CA GLU A 177 4.65 9.90 0.36
C GLU A 177 4.56 9.59 -1.14
N ASN A 178 5.17 8.49 -1.57
CA ASN A 178 5.31 8.13 -2.97
C ASN A 178 3.94 7.79 -3.61
N PRO A 179 3.42 8.58 -4.57
CA PRO A 179 2.14 8.30 -5.20
C PRO A 179 2.06 6.89 -5.81
N THR A 180 1.00 6.15 -5.49
CA THR A 180 0.79 4.79 -6.02
C THR A 180 0.13 4.87 -7.41
N VAL A 181 0.91 5.31 -8.38
CA VAL A 181 0.47 5.54 -9.77
C VAL A 181 1.54 5.17 -10.77
N MET A 182 1.13 4.68 -11.93
CA MET A 182 1.98 4.40 -13.09
C MET A 182 1.40 5.03 -14.34
N GLN A 183 2.25 5.45 -15.27
CA GLN A 183 1.88 5.84 -16.62
C GLN A 183 2.58 4.99 -17.66
N PHE A 184 1.81 4.34 -18.50
CA PHE A 184 2.29 3.47 -19.57
C PHE A 184 2.55 4.31 -20.85
N ILE A 185 3.80 4.43 -21.22
CA ILE A 185 4.23 5.19 -22.41
C ILE A 185 4.32 4.25 -23.62
N ASN A 186 5.04 3.12 -23.45
CA ASN A 186 5.13 2.06 -24.44
C ASN A 186 5.28 0.71 -23.71
N LEU A 187 4.13 0.13 -23.33
CA LEU A 187 4.12 -1.07 -22.49
C LEU A 187 4.73 -2.29 -23.16
N GLU A 188 4.46 -2.49 -24.46
CA GLU A 188 5.02 -3.64 -25.19
C GLU A 188 6.55 -3.62 -25.21
N LYS A 189 7.13 -2.44 -25.49
CA LYS A 189 8.58 -2.28 -25.50
C LYS A 189 9.17 -2.44 -24.10
N PHE A 190 8.47 -1.92 -23.07
CA PHE A 190 8.87 -2.11 -21.69
C PHE A 190 8.90 -3.59 -21.31
N ILE A 191 7.80 -4.33 -21.57
CA ILE A 191 7.69 -5.77 -21.27
C ILE A 191 8.72 -6.57 -22.04
N GLY A 192 8.95 -6.23 -23.33
CA GLY A 192 10.04 -6.85 -24.11
C GLY A 192 11.38 -6.75 -23.39
N SER A 193 11.78 -5.53 -22.99
CA SER A 193 13.03 -5.31 -22.25
C SER A 193 13.00 -5.97 -20.85
N TYR A 194 11.85 -5.93 -20.16
CA TYR A 194 11.67 -6.52 -18.83
C TYR A 194 11.93 -8.03 -18.83
N ASN A 195 11.52 -8.72 -19.89
CA ASN A 195 11.65 -10.19 -20.00
C ASN A 195 13.01 -10.66 -20.51
N GLU A 196 13.84 -9.77 -21.08
CA GLU A 196 15.13 -10.14 -21.65
C GLU A 196 16.14 -10.66 -20.62
N LYS A 197 16.04 -10.23 -19.34
CA LYS A 197 17.04 -10.53 -18.33
C LYS A 197 16.36 -10.81 -16.97
N ALA A 198 16.90 -11.76 -16.22
CA ALA A 198 16.36 -12.17 -14.92
C ALA A 198 16.47 -11.08 -13.85
N GLY A 199 17.58 -10.34 -13.80
CA GLY A 199 17.82 -9.29 -12.83
C GLY A 199 18.30 -8.00 -13.47
N ARG A 200 17.80 -6.86 -12.98
CA ARG A 200 18.07 -5.52 -13.49
C ARG A 200 17.95 -5.45 -15.01
N PRO A 201 16.80 -5.79 -15.61
CA PRO A 201 16.59 -5.71 -17.05
C PRO A 201 16.79 -4.27 -17.53
N TYR A 202 17.04 -4.12 -18.81
CA TYR A 202 17.36 -2.83 -19.41
C TYR A 202 16.12 -2.04 -19.84
N THR A 203 15.15 -2.05 -18.94
CA THR A 203 13.97 -1.22 -19.06
C THR A 203 14.35 0.25 -19.12
N LYS A 204 13.52 1.04 -19.76
CA LYS A 204 13.74 2.48 -19.90
C LYS A 204 12.64 3.24 -19.20
N TRP A 205 13.04 4.23 -18.41
CA TRP A 205 12.12 5.17 -17.75
C TRP A 205 11.13 5.82 -18.73
N ASN A 206 11.56 6.08 -19.96
CA ASN A 206 10.73 6.68 -20.98
C ASN A 206 9.65 5.73 -21.55
N ASP A 207 9.66 4.45 -21.22
CA ASP A 207 8.66 3.48 -21.66
C ASP A 207 7.58 3.23 -20.59
N LEU A 208 7.92 3.42 -19.30
CA LEU A 208 6.99 3.34 -18.15
C LEU A 208 7.51 4.22 -17.00
N ILE A 209 6.72 5.16 -16.54
CA ILE A 209 7.04 6.05 -15.42
C ILE A 209 6.14 5.78 -14.22
N VAL A 210 6.62 6.05 -13.02
CA VAL A 210 5.91 5.72 -11.78
C VAL A 210 5.95 6.86 -10.78
N SER A 211 5.06 6.79 -9.80
CA SER A 211 5.06 7.57 -8.57
C SER A 211 5.03 9.09 -8.83
N HIS A 212 5.90 9.88 -8.22
CA HIS A 212 5.87 11.35 -8.33
C HIS A 212 5.85 11.84 -9.76
N ALA A 213 6.70 11.30 -10.65
CA ALA A 213 6.75 11.71 -12.04
C ALA A 213 5.44 11.39 -12.81
N ALA A 214 4.84 10.23 -12.55
CA ALA A 214 3.55 9.87 -13.14
C ALA A 214 2.42 10.77 -12.59
N ASN A 215 2.44 11.07 -11.29
CA ASN A 215 1.47 11.92 -10.65
C ASN A 215 1.55 13.38 -11.12
N GLU A 216 2.77 13.92 -11.30
CA GLU A 216 2.96 15.24 -11.88
C GLU A 216 2.46 15.30 -13.33
N SER A 217 2.80 14.27 -14.13
CA SER A 217 2.31 14.17 -15.50
C SER A 217 0.76 14.12 -15.54
N MET A 218 0.11 13.42 -14.60
CA MET A 218 -1.35 13.34 -14.52
C MET A 218 -2.02 14.66 -14.13
N LYS A 219 -1.32 15.52 -13.40
CA LYS A 219 -1.83 16.85 -12.98
C LYS A 219 -1.69 17.93 -14.05
N ASP A 220 -0.97 17.68 -15.14
CA ASP A 220 -0.82 18.63 -16.23
C ASP A 220 -2.18 18.85 -16.93
N THR A 221 -2.72 20.04 -16.82
CA THR A 221 -4.01 20.43 -17.39
C THR A 221 -4.02 20.47 -18.91
N THR A 222 -2.86 20.35 -19.56
CA THR A 222 -2.72 20.28 -21.02
C THR A 222 -2.84 18.86 -21.55
N ILE A 223 -3.05 17.87 -20.67
CA ILE A 223 -3.16 16.45 -21.05
C ILE A 223 -4.33 16.26 -22.03
N ARG A 224 -4.03 15.58 -23.12
CA ARG A 224 -5.05 15.19 -24.09
C ARG A 224 -5.95 14.09 -23.50
N SER A 225 -7.18 14.05 -23.95
CA SER A 225 -8.20 13.11 -23.47
C SER A 225 -7.78 11.65 -23.55
N ASP A 226 -7.07 11.28 -24.60
CA ASP A 226 -6.56 9.93 -24.83
C ASP A 226 -5.41 9.54 -23.86
N GLU A 227 -4.73 10.51 -23.28
CA GLU A 227 -3.64 10.23 -22.34
C GLU A 227 -4.11 9.72 -20.97
N PHE A 228 -5.35 10.03 -20.55
CA PHE A 228 -5.89 9.52 -19.29
C PHE A 228 -5.94 7.98 -19.25
N TYR A 229 -6.15 7.34 -20.36
CA TYR A 229 -6.18 5.89 -20.49
C TYR A 229 -4.79 5.23 -20.33
N SER A 230 -3.72 6.04 -20.32
CA SER A 230 -2.37 5.55 -20.11
C SER A 230 -1.99 5.42 -18.63
N TYR A 231 -2.83 5.91 -17.71
CA TYR A 231 -2.56 5.85 -16.27
C TYR A 231 -3.27 4.70 -15.57
N MET A 232 -2.58 4.13 -14.57
CA MET A 232 -3.15 3.25 -13.58
C MET A 232 -2.83 3.80 -12.20
N TYR A 233 -3.85 4.21 -11.46
CA TYR A 233 -3.70 4.99 -10.21
C TYR A 233 -4.32 4.32 -8.99
N ASP A 234 -5.13 3.30 -9.10
CA ASP A 234 -5.80 2.64 -7.98
C ASP A 234 -5.32 1.19 -7.79
N LEU A 235 -3.99 0.97 -7.89
CA LEU A 235 -3.36 -0.35 -7.88
C LEU A 235 -3.80 -1.23 -6.71
N LYS A 236 -3.82 -0.68 -5.49
CA LYS A 236 -4.20 -1.43 -4.29
C LYS A 236 -5.69 -1.78 -4.28
N GLN A 237 -6.55 -0.85 -4.68
CA GLN A 237 -8.00 -1.08 -4.78
C GLN A 237 -8.32 -2.08 -5.90
N TRP A 238 -7.68 -1.93 -7.06
CA TRP A 238 -7.80 -2.87 -8.17
C TRP A 238 -7.45 -4.31 -7.77
N ALA A 239 -6.38 -4.50 -7.01
CA ALA A 239 -6.02 -5.80 -6.45
C ALA A 239 -7.08 -6.30 -5.44
N GLY A 240 -7.58 -5.41 -4.58
CA GLY A 240 -8.60 -5.73 -3.59
C GLY A 240 -9.96 -6.11 -4.19
N GLU A 241 -10.30 -5.58 -5.37
CA GLU A 241 -11.52 -5.94 -6.12
C GLU A 241 -11.37 -7.26 -6.90
N GLY A 242 -10.16 -7.63 -7.29
CA GLY A 242 -9.77 -8.90 -7.91
C GLY A 242 -10.22 -9.10 -9.35
N ASN A 243 -11.45 -8.75 -9.71
CA ASN A 243 -12.09 -9.06 -10.99
C ASN A 243 -12.23 -7.87 -11.95
N GLN A 244 -11.63 -6.73 -11.63
CA GLN A 244 -11.72 -5.53 -12.46
C GLN A 244 -10.92 -5.67 -13.75
N LYS A 245 -11.61 -5.59 -14.91
CA LYS A 245 -10.97 -5.50 -16.23
C LYS A 245 -10.55 -4.07 -16.52
N THR A 246 -9.31 -3.90 -16.93
CA THR A 246 -8.72 -2.60 -17.23
C THR A 246 -8.06 -2.64 -18.61
N VAL A 247 -8.39 -1.69 -19.48
CA VAL A 247 -7.72 -1.47 -20.77
C VAL A 247 -6.77 -0.29 -20.61
N ILE A 248 -5.52 -0.48 -20.90
CA ILE A 248 -4.52 0.58 -20.99
C ILE A 248 -4.39 0.96 -22.46
N HIS A 249 -4.61 2.24 -22.74
CA HIS A 249 -4.24 2.84 -24.01
C HIS A 249 -2.93 3.59 -23.81
N ASP A 250 -1.81 2.98 -24.15
CA ASP A 250 -0.51 3.59 -23.91
C ASP A 250 -0.24 4.77 -24.86
N LYS A 251 0.72 5.62 -24.51
CA LYS A 251 1.06 6.78 -25.36
C LYS A 251 1.59 6.43 -26.75
N SER A 252 1.95 5.17 -27.01
CA SER A 252 2.31 4.69 -28.36
C SER A 252 1.09 4.39 -29.23
N GLY A 253 -0.12 4.45 -28.68
CA GLY A 253 -1.38 4.24 -29.38
C GLY A 253 -1.83 2.78 -29.41
N LYS A 254 -1.38 1.94 -28.47
CA LYS A 254 -1.78 0.53 -28.36
C LYS A 254 -2.76 0.34 -27.23
N ASP A 255 -3.82 -0.43 -27.51
CA ASP A 255 -4.75 -0.92 -26.52
C ASP A 255 -4.26 -2.27 -25.96
N ILE A 256 -4.11 -2.34 -24.66
CA ILE A 256 -3.63 -3.52 -23.96
C ILE A 256 -4.64 -3.85 -22.86
N LEU A 257 -5.33 -4.97 -22.99
CA LEU A 257 -6.19 -5.50 -21.95
C LEU A 257 -5.31 -6.14 -20.87
N LEU A 258 -5.37 -5.59 -19.66
CA LEU A 258 -4.71 -6.21 -18.52
C LEU A 258 -5.53 -7.39 -18.01
N ASN A 259 -4.83 -8.41 -17.53
CA ASN A 259 -5.45 -9.51 -16.81
C ASN A 259 -6.11 -8.96 -15.52
N THR A 260 -7.19 -9.54 -15.08
CA THR A 260 -7.74 -9.27 -13.77
C THR A 260 -6.80 -9.80 -12.69
N TYR A 261 -6.84 -9.24 -11.48
CA TYR A 261 -5.94 -9.74 -10.43
C TYR A 261 -6.25 -11.18 -10.02
N GLU A 262 -7.51 -11.59 -10.10
CA GLU A 262 -7.89 -13.01 -9.94
C GLU A 262 -7.26 -13.93 -10.99
N GLU A 263 -7.21 -13.50 -12.25
CA GLU A 263 -6.51 -14.23 -13.31
C GLU A 263 -5.01 -14.34 -13.02
N ILE A 264 -4.37 -13.22 -12.59
CA ILE A 264 -2.95 -13.20 -12.21
C ILE A 264 -2.67 -14.16 -11.05
N ILE A 265 -3.57 -14.20 -10.04
CA ILE A 265 -3.44 -15.11 -8.90
C ILE A 265 -3.54 -16.58 -9.34
N ASN A 266 -4.47 -16.89 -10.23
CA ASN A 266 -4.75 -18.26 -10.65
C ASN A 266 -3.72 -18.75 -11.67
N ASP A 267 -3.29 -17.93 -12.63
CA ASP A 267 -2.34 -18.29 -13.70
C ASP A 267 -0.88 -18.13 -13.26
N GLY A 268 -0.58 -17.23 -12.34
CA GLY A 268 0.78 -16.94 -11.85
C GLY A 268 1.42 -18.05 -10.99
N ASN A 269 0.74 -19.18 -10.79
CA ASN A 269 1.33 -20.35 -10.11
C ASN A 269 2.27 -21.18 -11.01
N GLU A 270 2.33 -20.91 -12.31
CA GLU A 270 3.32 -21.49 -13.21
C GLU A 270 4.43 -20.46 -13.48
N GLU A 271 5.64 -20.71 -12.98
CA GLU A 271 6.84 -19.84 -13.07
C GLU A 271 7.27 -19.43 -14.51
N ASN A 272 6.52 -19.82 -15.55
CA ASN A 272 6.90 -19.69 -16.95
C ASN A 272 5.83 -19.03 -17.85
N ASN A 273 4.78 -18.40 -17.33
CA ASN A 273 3.77 -17.78 -18.20
C ASN A 273 4.18 -16.32 -18.55
N VAL A 274 4.86 -16.17 -19.68
CA VAL A 274 5.43 -14.88 -20.18
C VAL A 274 4.34 -13.89 -20.64
N GLU A 275 3.09 -14.30 -20.71
CA GLU A 275 2.00 -13.49 -21.28
C GLU A 275 1.22 -12.68 -20.24
N VAL A 276 1.38 -12.95 -18.93
CA VAL A 276 0.62 -12.27 -17.87
C VAL A 276 1.34 -11.01 -17.40
N ILE A 277 0.69 -9.85 -17.56
CA ILE A 277 1.21 -8.57 -17.08
C ILE A 277 0.65 -8.31 -15.68
N ASP A 278 1.51 -8.27 -14.67
CA ASP A 278 1.18 -7.92 -13.30
C ASP A 278 1.61 -6.47 -12.98
N PRO A 279 0.67 -5.50 -12.94
CA PRO A 279 1.01 -4.11 -12.66
C PRO A 279 1.64 -3.90 -11.28
N ILE A 280 1.28 -4.72 -10.27
CA ILE A 280 1.87 -4.62 -8.93
C ILE A 280 3.33 -5.07 -8.96
N GLU A 281 3.65 -6.14 -9.70
CA GLU A 281 5.03 -6.57 -9.91
C GLU A 281 5.87 -5.47 -10.58
N LEU A 282 5.33 -4.81 -11.62
CA LEU A 282 6.02 -3.71 -12.30
C LEU A 282 6.25 -2.51 -11.36
N TYR A 283 5.26 -2.17 -10.55
CA TYR A 283 5.40 -1.12 -9.54
C TYR A 283 6.46 -1.48 -8.49
N ALA A 284 6.41 -2.71 -7.99
CA ALA A 284 7.38 -3.24 -7.03
C ALA A 284 8.80 -3.31 -7.60
N TYR A 285 8.95 -3.57 -8.90
CA TYR A 285 10.23 -3.53 -9.59
C TYR A 285 10.87 -2.12 -9.52
N TYR A 286 10.09 -1.09 -9.78
CA TYR A 286 10.60 0.28 -9.64
C TYR A 286 10.93 0.64 -8.21
N ILE A 287 10.08 0.29 -7.24
CA ILE A 287 10.40 0.45 -5.81
C ILE A 287 11.72 -0.25 -5.50
N GLY A 288 11.88 -1.50 -5.97
CA GLY A 288 13.12 -2.25 -5.82
C GLY A 288 14.33 -1.56 -6.43
N LEU A 289 14.22 -0.92 -7.58
CA LEU A 289 15.34 -0.17 -8.20
C LEU A 289 15.73 1.06 -7.38
N TYR A 290 14.74 1.77 -6.81
CA TYR A 290 15.01 2.91 -5.93
C TYR A 290 15.63 2.49 -4.60
N ILE A 291 15.26 1.33 -4.07
CA ILE A 291 15.88 0.75 -2.88
C ILE A 291 17.29 0.25 -3.22
N ASN A 292 17.39 -0.62 -4.22
CA ASN A 292 18.62 -1.33 -4.61
C ASN A 292 19.36 -0.57 -5.71
N ASN A 293 20.18 0.38 -5.32
CA ASN A 293 20.99 1.16 -6.24
C ASN A 293 22.38 1.44 -5.64
N MET A 294 23.30 1.98 -6.43
CA MET A 294 24.67 2.22 -6.01
C MET A 294 24.84 3.22 -4.85
N ASN A 295 23.83 4.07 -4.60
CA ASN A 295 23.91 5.00 -3.47
C ASN A 295 23.48 4.35 -2.15
N ASN A 296 22.50 3.43 -2.21
CA ASN A 296 21.89 2.82 -1.03
C ASN A 296 22.44 1.43 -0.70
N GLY A 297 22.98 0.71 -1.69
CA GLY A 297 23.35 -0.69 -1.55
C GLY A 297 22.24 -1.65 -1.96
N ILE A 298 22.32 -2.89 -1.48
CA ILE A 298 21.37 -3.97 -1.77
C ILE A 298 20.77 -4.47 -0.48
N TYR A 299 19.45 -4.45 -0.41
CA TYR A 299 18.67 -4.98 0.72
C TYR A 299 18.10 -6.36 0.37
N MET A 300 18.07 -7.25 1.37
CA MET A 300 17.64 -8.63 1.18
C MET A 300 16.42 -9.00 2.03
N ASP A 301 16.03 -8.17 3.00
CA ASP A 301 14.88 -8.41 3.87
C ASP A 301 13.87 -7.27 3.80
N TYR A 302 12.61 -7.62 3.54
CA TYR A 302 11.52 -6.69 3.31
C TYR A 302 10.29 -7.10 4.10
N VAL A 303 9.62 -6.14 4.70
CA VAL A 303 8.38 -6.32 5.43
C VAL A 303 7.30 -5.39 4.91
N LEU A 304 6.11 -5.93 4.60
CA LEU A 304 4.97 -5.18 4.06
C LEU A 304 3.82 -5.15 5.07
N SER A 305 3.14 -4.00 5.17
CA SER A 305 1.88 -3.86 5.89
C SER A 305 0.67 -4.20 5.02
N PHE A 306 -0.41 -4.56 5.68
CA PHE A 306 -1.71 -4.77 5.02
C PHE A 306 -2.85 -4.21 5.87
N PRO A 307 -3.93 -3.71 5.23
CA PRO A 307 -5.15 -3.38 5.95
C PRO A 307 -5.72 -4.62 6.62
N VAL A 308 -6.31 -4.46 7.79
CA VAL A 308 -7.01 -5.56 8.48
C VAL A 308 -8.18 -6.10 7.66
N THR A 309 -8.72 -5.28 6.77
CA THR A 309 -9.88 -5.60 5.92
C THR A 309 -9.56 -6.48 4.70
N TYR A 310 -8.27 -6.75 4.40
CA TYR A 310 -7.87 -7.56 3.23
C TYR A 310 -7.85 -9.06 3.55
N GLU A 311 -8.41 -9.86 2.64
CA GLU A 311 -8.38 -11.32 2.70
C GLU A 311 -6.96 -11.88 2.56
N MET A 312 -6.67 -12.99 3.25
CA MET A 312 -5.37 -13.65 3.22
C MET A 312 -4.89 -13.95 1.80
N LYS A 313 -5.78 -14.47 0.93
CA LYS A 313 -5.46 -14.78 -0.47
C LYS A 313 -4.93 -13.56 -1.24
N ILE A 314 -5.54 -12.39 -1.03
CA ILE A 314 -5.12 -11.13 -1.67
C ILE A 314 -3.78 -10.66 -1.09
N ARG A 315 -3.60 -10.74 0.24
CA ARG A 315 -2.34 -10.38 0.91
C ARG A 315 -1.18 -11.21 0.38
N GLU A 316 -1.34 -12.54 0.32
CA GLU A 316 -0.34 -13.45 -0.23
C GLU A 316 -0.01 -13.17 -1.69
N ALA A 317 -1.02 -12.85 -2.50
CA ALA A 317 -0.83 -12.51 -3.90
C ALA A 317 -0.02 -11.22 -4.07
N ILE A 318 -0.35 -10.17 -3.32
CA ILE A 318 0.41 -8.91 -3.32
C ILE A 318 1.86 -9.16 -2.87
N LEU A 319 2.08 -9.96 -1.81
CA LEU A 319 3.43 -10.34 -1.37
C LEU A 319 4.22 -11.03 -2.48
N LYS A 320 3.59 -11.96 -3.21
CA LYS A 320 4.23 -12.66 -4.34
C LYS A 320 4.58 -11.68 -5.47
N SER A 321 3.68 -10.76 -5.81
CA SER A 321 3.93 -9.73 -6.82
C SER A 321 5.09 -8.81 -6.40
N PHE A 322 5.11 -8.33 -5.15
CA PHE A 322 6.23 -7.56 -4.61
C PHE A 322 7.53 -8.38 -4.61
N SER A 323 7.50 -9.62 -4.18
CA SER A 323 8.68 -10.50 -4.17
C SER A 323 9.27 -10.66 -5.58
N ARG A 324 8.43 -10.87 -6.62
CA ARG A 324 8.90 -10.97 -8.01
C ARG A 324 9.49 -9.67 -8.50
N GLY A 325 8.79 -8.55 -8.30
CA GLY A 325 9.25 -7.22 -8.72
C GLY A 325 10.56 -6.80 -8.04
N ILE A 326 10.66 -6.96 -6.72
CA ILE A 326 11.89 -6.63 -5.98
C ILE A 326 13.05 -7.53 -6.41
N LYS A 327 12.84 -8.85 -6.57
CA LYS A 327 13.87 -9.76 -7.12
C LYS A 327 14.37 -9.27 -8.47
N LYS A 328 13.46 -8.81 -9.33
CA LYS A 328 13.80 -8.30 -10.66
C LYS A 328 14.70 -7.05 -10.62
N SER A 329 14.69 -6.30 -9.51
CA SER A 329 15.58 -5.16 -9.30
C SER A 329 17.01 -5.54 -8.87
N LEU A 330 17.24 -6.79 -8.46
CA LEU A 330 18.55 -7.26 -8.01
C LEU A 330 19.48 -7.57 -9.19
N PRO A 331 20.80 -7.36 -9.04
CA PRO A 331 21.77 -7.81 -10.02
C PRO A 331 21.71 -9.32 -10.27
N GLU A 332 21.84 -9.73 -11.52
CA GLU A 332 21.74 -11.16 -11.91
C GLU A 332 22.77 -12.05 -11.22
N SER A 333 23.96 -11.51 -10.89
CA SER A 333 24.97 -12.23 -10.10
C SER A 333 24.53 -12.53 -8.67
N ILE A 334 23.67 -11.69 -8.07
CA ILE A 334 23.03 -11.96 -6.77
C ILE A 334 21.98 -13.05 -6.93
N LEU A 335 21.10 -12.93 -7.94
CA LEU A 335 20.04 -13.90 -8.19
C LEU A 335 20.56 -15.32 -8.45
N ASN A 336 21.72 -15.42 -9.08
CA ASN A 336 22.39 -16.71 -9.38
C ASN A 336 23.18 -17.27 -8.20
N ASP A 337 23.34 -16.53 -7.11
CA ASP A 337 24.00 -17.01 -5.89
C ASP A 337 22.99 -17.58 -4.91
N THR A 338 22.89 -18.90 -4.87
CA THR A 338 21.91 -19.62 -4.04
C THR A 338 22.09 -19.36 -2.52
N GLU A 339 23.30 -19.09 -2.04
CA GLU A 339 23.55 -18.81 -0.64
C GLU A 339 23.10 -17.38 -0.28
N LEU A 340 23.35 -16.42 -1.16
CA LEU A 340 22.84 -15.07 -0.96
C LEU A 340 21.30 -15.03 -1.05
N MET A 341 20.73 -15.75 -2.01
CA MET A 341 19.27 -15.78 -2.18
C MET A 341 18.51 -16.48 -1.05
N LYS A 342 19.16 -17.26 -0.20
CA LYS A 342 18.56 -17.74 1.06
C LYS A 342 18.24 -16.62 2.06
N LYS A 343 18.94 -15.49 1.95
CA LYS A 343 18.70 -14.30 2.79
C LYS A 343 17.60 -13.41 2.23
N PHE A 344 17.18 -13.62 0.96
CA PHE A 344 16.14 -12.81 0.35
C PHE A 344 14.77 -13.22 0.88
N ASN A 345 14.12 -12.27 1.52
CA ASN A 345 12.83 -12.46 2.15
C ASN A 345 11.92 -11.27 1.91
N VAL A 346 10.66 -11.53 1.54
CA VAL A 346 9.59 -10.55 1.48
C VAL A 346 8.42 -11.14 2.26
N GLN A 347 8.12 -10.55 3.39
CA GLN A 347 7.17 -11.10 4.36
C GLN A 347 6.08 -10.09 4.73
N ALA A 348 4.94 -10.61 5.20
CA ALA A 348 3.95 -9.78 5.84
C ALA A 348 4.46 -9.36 7.23
N GLY A 349 4.32 -8.09 7.53
CA GLY A 349 4.43 -7.55 8.88
C GLY A 349 3.09 -7.55 9.59
N THR A 350 3.02 -6.80 10.68
CA THR A 350 1.75 -6.56 11.39
C THR A 350 0.81 -5.68 10.55
N SER A 351 -0.45 -5.56 10.94
CA SER A 351 -1.44 -4.73 10.24
C SER A 351 -1.06 -3.24 10.26
N GLU A 352 -1.61 -2.48 9.31
CA GLU A 352 -1.33 -1.04 9.20
C GLU A 352 -1.57 -0.29 10.53
N PRO A 353 -2.74 -0.42 11.20
CA PRO A 353 -2.97 0.28 12.45
C PRO A 353 -2.11 -0.23 13.61
N ALA A 354 -1.80 -1.54 13.66
CA ALA A 354 -0.93 -2.09 14.69
C ALA A 354 0.52 -1.60 14.52
N ALA A 355 1.04 -1.53 13.30
CA ALA A 355 2.35 -0.95 13.02
C ALA A 355 2.38 0.54 13.41
N TYR A 356 1.33 1.30 13.08
CA TYR A 356 1.26 2.70 13.48
C TYR A 356 1.20 2.86 15.01
N ALA A 357 0.53 1.94 15.73
CA ALA A 357 0.47 1.97 17.20
C ALA A 357 1.88 1.95 17.80
N ILE A 358 2.74 1.04 17.35
CA ILE A 358 4.12 0.93 17.80
C ILE A 358 4.85 2.26 17.63
N CYS A 359 4.83 2.81 16.41
CA CYS A 359 5.49 4.07 16.11
C CYS A 359 4.91 5.24 16.93
N ALA A 360 3.58 5.34 17.04
CA ALA A 360 2.94 6.45 17.76
C ALA A 360 3.21 6.42 19.26
N LEU A 361 3.14 5.24 19.89
CA LEU A 361 3.42 5.08 21.31
C LEU A 361 4.84 5.53 21.65
N GLU A 362 5.85 5.11 20.89
CA GLU A 362 7.23 5.56 21.08
C GLU A 362 7.39 7.06 20.81
N ARG A 363 6.83 7.55 19.70
CA ARG A 363 7.00 8.97 19.29
C ARG A 363 6.23 9.97 20.17
N TYR A 364 5.20 9.53 20.88
CA TYR A 364 4.55 10.33 21.91
C TYR A 364 5.15 10.11 23.31
N GLY A 365 6.24 9.32 23.44
CA GLY A 365 6.99 9.13 24.69
C GLY A 365 6.23 8.34 25.76
N PHE A 366 5.54 7.29 25.34
CA PHE A 366 4.96 6.34 26.27
C PHE A 366 6.02 5.32 26.69
N GLU A 367 6.60 5.51 27.84
CA GLU A 367 7.67 4.69 28.43
C GLU A 367 7.14 4.06 29.74
N PRO A 368 6.29 3.00 29.67
CA PRO A 368 5.74 2.36 30.86
C PRO A 368 6.84 1.68 31.67
N GLU A 369 6.80 1.85 32.99
CA GLU A 369 7.61 1.10 33.94
C GLU A 369 6.98 -0.26 34.25
N GLU A 370 7.71 -1.14 34.98
CA GLU A 370 7.21 -2.47 35.37
C GLU A 370 5.86 -2.35 36.11
N GLY A 371 4.83 -2.98 35.55
CA GLY A 371 3.45 -2.96 36.07
C GLY A 371 2.54 -1.88 35.50
N ASP A 372 3.07 -0.90 34.77
CA ASP A 372 2.27 0.11 34.10
C ASP A 372 1.59 -0.43 32.85
N LYS A 373 0.40 0.08 32.55
CA LYS A 373 -0.40 -0.29 31.37
C LYS A 373 -0.89 0.94 30.64
N VAL A 374 -0.49 1.07 29.38
CA VAL A 374 -0.96 2.13 28.49
C VAL A 374 -1.95 1.53 27.51
N PHE A 375 -3.25 1.74 27.74
CA PHE A 375 -4.29 1.28 26.81
C PHE A 375 -4.39 2.23 25.64
N TYR A 376 -4.53 1.66 24.44
CA TYR A 376 -4.60 2.44 23.20
C TYR A 376 -5.71 1.98 22.26
N GLY A 377 -6.13 2.91 21.39
CA GLY A 377 -6.91 2.65 20.19
C GLY A 377 -6.34 3.45 19.03
N ILE A 378 -6.21 2.80 17.88
CA ILE A 378 -5.79 3.44 16.63
C ILE A 378 -7.00 3.64 15.73
N PHE A 379 -7.14 4.84 15.20
CA PHE A 379 -8.06 5.15 14.12
C PHE A 379 -7.24 5.57 12.89
N ASP A 380 -6.92 4.60 12.03
CA ASP A 380 -6.19 4.87 10.79
C ASP A 380 -7.16 5.19 9.66
N PHE A 381 -7.27 6.47 9.32
CA PHE A 381 -8.11 6.98 8.27
C PHE A 381 -7.28 7.25 7.01
N GLY A 382 -7.12 6.21 6.21
CA GLY A 382 -6.37 6.21 4.97
C GLY A 382 -7.13 6.78 3.76
N GLY A 383 -6.59 6.56 2.58
CA GLY A 383 -7.24 6.96 1.32
C GLY A 383 -8.42 6.05 0.94
N GLY A 384 -8.31 4.74 1.16
CA GLY A 384 -9.33 3.75 0.75
C GLY A 384 -10.19 3.21 1.89
N THR A 385 -9.59 3.03 3.07
CA THR A 385 -10.20 2.39 4.24
C THR A 385 -10.01 3.22 5.50
N ALA A 386 -10.79 2.93 6.53
CA ALA A 386 -10.44 3.26 7.89
C ALA A 386 -10.27 1.94 8.66
N ASP A 387 -9.09 1.76 9.24
CA ASP A 387 -8.72 0.56 9.97
C ASP A 387 -8.50 0.90 11.46
N PHE A 388 -8.90 0.00 12.36
CA PHE A 388 -8.87 0.20 13.81
C PHE A 388 -8.05 -0.91 14.46
N ASP A 389 -7.30 -0.56 15.49
CA ASP A 389 -6.59 -1.51 16.33
C ASP A 389 -6.67 -1.09 17.80
N PHE A 390 -6.71 -2.04 18.69
CA PHE A 390 -6.86 -1.83 20.13
C PHE A 390 -5.94 -2.76 20.90
N GLY A 391 -5.37 -2.26 21.98
CA GLY A 391 -4.47 -3.08 22.76
C GLY A 391 -3.91 -2.39 23.99
N VAL A 392 -2.83 -2.96 24.52
CA VAL A 392 -2.08 -2.44 25.66
C VAL A 392 -0.59 -2.44 25.35
N TRP A 393 0.09 -1.41 25.79
CA TRP A 393 1.53 -1.22 25.74
C TRP A 393 2.09 -1.25 27.15
N THR A 394 3.10 -2.10 27.39
CA THR A 394 3.71 -2.34 28.71
C THR A 394 5.22 -2.44 28.57
N ALA A 395 5.94 -2.35 29.68
CA ALA A 395 7.30 -2.87 29.75
C ALA A 395 7.29 -4.37 29.44
N SER A 396 8.36 -4.89 28.82
CA SER A 396 8.46 -6.34 28.55
C SER A 396 8.85 -7.11 29.80
N ASP A 397 8.24 -8.27 29.99
CA ASP A 397 8.65 -9.23 31.03
C ASP A 397 10.03 -9.88 30.74
N ASN A 398 10.54 -9.70 29.51
CA ASN A 398 11.82 -10.23 29.06
C ASN A 398 12.78 -9.09 28.68
N GLU A 399 13.22 -8.35 29.69
CA GLU A 399 14.08 -7.16 29.55
C GLU A 399 15.44 -7.43 28.87
N ASP A 400 15.90 -8.69 28.88
CA ASP A 400 17.13 -9.08 28.20
C ASP A 400 17.02 -9.02 26.67
N LEU A 401 15.81 -9.11 26.12
CA LEU A 401 15.54 -9.18 24.68
C LEU A 401 14.72 -8.00 24.17
N TYR A 402 13.77 -7.50 24.95
CA TYR A 402 12.80 -6.49 24.53
C TYR A 402 12.69 -5.37 25.56
N ASP A 403 12.55 -4.15 25.10
CA ASP A 403 12.28 -3.00 25.97
C ASP A 403 10.79 -2.94 26.34
N TYR A 404 9.93 -3.15 25.35
CA TYR A 404 8.48 -3.04 25.49
C TYR A 404 7.74 -4.24 24.92
N CYS A 405 6.51 -4.38 25.34
CA CYS A 405 5.58 -5.38 24.86
C CYS A 405 4.28 -4.69 24.39
N ILE A 406 3.82 -5.01 23.19
CA ILE A 406 2.51 -4.64 22.70
C ILE A 406 1.62 -5.88 22.61
N GLU A 407 0.48 -5.87 23.29
CA GLU A 407 -0.53 -6.93 23.21
C GLU A 407 -1.75 -6.38 22.47
N HIS A 408 -2.03 -6.95 21.29
CA HIS A 408 -3.20 -6.60 20.50
C HIS A 408 -4.42 -7.35 21.01
N PHE A 409 -5.53 -6.63 21.24
CA PHE A 409 -6.80 -7.20 21.71
C PHE A 409 -7.73 -7.54 20.57
N GLY A 410 -7.62 -6.82 19.46
CA GLY A 410 -8.41 -7.03 18.28
C GLY A 410 -8.38 -5.83 17.35
N SER A 411 -8.81 -6.05 16.12
CA SER A 411 -8.85 -5.06 15.06
C SER A 411 -10.15 -5.11 14.30
N GLU A 412 -10.61 -3.98 13.81
CA GLU A 412 -11.81 -3.79 13.01
C GLU A 412 -11.52 -2.78 11.89
N GLY A 413 -12.49 -2.48 11.04
CA GLY A 413 -12.33 -1.43 10.06
C GLY A 413 -13.56 -1.24 9.17
N ASP A 414 -13.55 -0.12 8.45
CA ASP A 414 -14.56 0.22 7.46
C ASP A 414 -13.91 0.32 6.07
N ARG A 415 -14.19 -0.68 5.22
CA ARG A 415 -13.62 -0.83 3.88
C ARG A 415 -13.96 0.34 2.94
N TYR A 416 -15.06 1.03 3.22
CA TYR A 416 -15.55 2.13 2.37
C TYR A 416 -15.39 3.51 3.01
N LEU A 417 -14.77 3.61 4.17
CA LEU A 417 -14.43 4.88 4.78
C LEU A 417 -12.96 5.21 4.50
N GLY A 418 -12.71 5.96 3.44
CA GLY A 418 -11.40 6.48 3.07
C GLY A 418 -11.56 7.83 2.37
N GLY A 419 -10.52 8.64 2.34
CA GLY A 419 -10.57 9.97 1.71
C GLY A 419 -10.99 9.93 0.24
N GLU A 420 -10.50 8.93 -0.52
CA GLU A 420 -10.89 8.73 -1.92
C GLU A 420 -12.37 8.28 -2.04
N ASN A 421 -12.85 7.41 -1.13
CA ASN A 421 -14.24 7.01 -1.12
C ASN A 421 -15.18 8.17 -0.76
N LEU A 422 -14.78 9.05 0.17
CA LEU A 422 -15.52 10.28 0.45
C LEU A 422 -15.58 11.21 -0.77
N LEU A 423 -14.47 11.34 -1.49
CA LEU A 423 -14.45 12.09 -2.75
C LEU A 423 -15.37 11.48 -3.80
N GLN A 424 -15.48 10.15 -3.90
CA GLN A 424 -16.45 9.49 -4.79
C GLN A 424 -17.88 9.86 -4.40
N LEU A 425 -18.23 9.86 -3.10
CA LEU A 425 -19.58 10.20 -2.62
C LEU A 425 -19.98 11.62 -3.00
N ILE A 426 -19.13 12.61 -2.70
CA ILE A 426 -19.45 14.01 -3.05
C ILE A 426 -19.40 14.27 -4.57
N SER A 427 -18.54 13.56 -5.30
CA SER A 427 -18.49 13.64 -6.77
C SER A 427 -19.78 13.09 -7.39
N PHE A 428 -20.31 12.01 -6.86
CA PHE A 428 -21.57 11.44 -7.31
C PHE A 428 -22.76 12.35 -6.97
N GLU A 429 -22.70 13.07 -5.84
CA GLU A 429 -23.73 14.08 -5.51
C GLU A 429 -23.75 15.23 -6.49
N VAL A 430 -22.56 15.77 -6.85
CA VAL A 430 -22.46 16.81 -7.90
C VAL A 430 -22.97 16.26 -9.24
N PHE A 431 -22.67 15.02 -9.60
CA PHE A 431 -23.23 14.41 -10.81
C PHE A 431 -24.77 14.34 -10.76
N LYS A 432 -25.37 13.96 -9.62
CA LYS A 432 -26.83 13.93 -9.43
C LYS A 432 -27.45 15.31 -9.60
N GLU A 433 -26.85 16.33 -9.02
CA GLU A 433 -27.31 17.71 -9.11
C GLU A 433 -27.33 18.22 -10.57
N ASN A 434 -26.35 17.76 -11.38
CA ASN A 434 -26.19 18.18 -12.78
C ASN A 434 -26.74 17.16 -13.79
N ILE A 435 -27.64 16.28 -13.40
CA ILE A 435 -28.08 15.15 -14.24
C ILE A 435 -28.69 15.58 -15.58
N GLU A 436 -29.42 16.71 -15.62
CA GLU A 436 -30.04 17.20 -16.87
C GLU A 436 -28.98 17.66 -17.89
N LEU A 437 -27.92 18.32 -17.42
CA LEU A 437 -26.77 18.69 -18.26
C LEU A 437 -26.03 17.42 -18.74
N CYS A 438 -25.84 16.48 -17.88
CA CYS A 438 -25.16 15.20 -18.20
C CYS A 438 -25.97 14.40 -19.24
N ARG A 439 -27.31 14.40 -19.16
CA ARG A 439 -28.19 13.82 -20.19
C ARG A 439 -28.07 14.53 -21.54
N GLU A 440 -28.13 15.84 -21.54
CA GLU A 440 -28.00 16.63 -22.76
C GLU A 440 -26.70 16.35 -23.50
N LYS A 441 -25.62 16.13 -22.77
CA LYS A 441 -24.27 15.92 -23.33
C LYS A 441 -23.87 14.41 -23.38
N ASN A 442 -24.80 13.50 -23.09
CA ASN A 442 -24.54 12.04 -23.03
C ASN A 442 -23.34 11.65 -22.15
N ILE A 443 -23.16 12.33 -21.00
CA ILE A 443 -22.08 12.08 -20.05
C ILE A 443 -22.47 10.94 -19.13
N THR A 444 -21.61 9.93 -19.01
CA THR A 444 -21.76 8.82 -18.10
C THR A 444 -20.87 8.99 -16.87
N PHE A 445 -21.25 8.35 -15.77
CA PHE A 445 -20.55 8.45 -14.50
C PHE A 445 -20.48 7.09 -13.81
N TYR A 446 -19.40 6.86 -13.06
CA TYR A 446 -19.24 5.64 -12.28
C TYR A 446 -19.83 5.84 -10.88
N LYS A 447 -20.56 4.84 -10.37
CA LYS A 447 -21.10 4.89 -9.01
C LYS A 447 -19.99 4.74 -7.97
N PRO A 448 -20.14 5.35 -6.79
CA PRO A 448 -19.23 5.10 -5.67
C PRO A 448 -19.18 3.61 -5.29
N ASN A 449 -18.03 3.19 -4.71
CA ASN A 449 -17.83 1.82 -4.25
C ASN A 449 -18.77 1.46 -3.09
N GLU A 450 -19.11 2.43 -2.24
CA GLU A 450 -20.14 2.25 -1.23
C GLU A 450 -21.51 2.08 -1.89
N PHE A 451 -22.33 1.16 -1.35
CA PHE A 451 -23.65 0.92 -1.92
C PHE A 451 -24.53 2.18 -1.85
N ILE A 452 -24.90 2.69 -3.00
CA ILE A 452 -25.84 3.80 -3.17
C ILE A 452 -26.97 3.36 -4.11
N ASP A 453 -28.20 3.59 -3.70
CA ASP A 453 -29.35 3.41 -4.58
C ASP A 453 -29.29 4.46 -5.71
N VAL A 454 -29.11 3.99 -6.93
CA VAL A 454 -29.14 4.83 -8.11
C VAL A 454 -30.59 5.08 -8.51
N PRO A 455 -31.09 6.34 -8.51
CA PRO A 455 -32.42 6.67 -8.95
C PRO A 455 -32.72 6.13 -10.35
N VAL A 456 -33.97 5.71 -10.57
CA VAL A 456 -34.37 5.05 -11.83
C VAL A 456 -34.06 5.91 -13.04
N GLU A 457 -34.24 7.22 -12.93
CA GLU A 457 -33.95 8.21 -13.95
C GLU A 457 -32.48 8.34 -14.33
N MET A 458 -31.57 7.88 -13.48
CA MET A 458 -30.11 7.96 -13.68
C MET A 458 -29.51 6.65 -14.18
N LYS A 459 -30.24 5.52 -14.12
CA LYS A 459 -29.69 4.19 -14.45
C LYS A 459 -29.08 4.08 -15.84
N GLY A 460 -29.52 4.89 -16.81
CA GLY A 460 -28.96 4.93 -18.16
C GLY A 460 -27.61 5.64 -18.26
N TYR A 461 -27.24 6.44 -17.28
CA TYR A 461 -26.03 7.28 -17.28
C TYR A 461 -25.00 6.84 -16.23
N VAL A 462 -25.37 5.92 -15.35
CA VAL A 462 -24.46 5.30 -14.38
C VAL A 462 -24.10 3.91 -14.88
N ASN A 463 -22.82 3.74 -15.21
CA ASN A 463 -22.29 2.48 -15.76
C ASN A 463 -20.83 2.27 -15.36
N GLU A 464 -20.22 1.17 -15.82
CA GLU A 464 -18.85 0.79 -15.51
C GLU A 464 -17.88 1.04 -16.67
N SER A 465 -18.26 1.91 -17.62
CA SER A 465 -17.40 2.27 -18.74
C SER A 465 -16.14 2.99 -18.27
N GLN A 466 -15.13 3.00 -19.10
CA GLN A 466 -13.87 3.69 -18.82
C GLN A 466 -14.06 5.20 -18.74
N GLU A 467 -14.91 5.77 -19.62
CA GLU A 467 -15.31 7.18 -19.61
C GLU A 467 -15.96 7.56 -18.27
N ALA A 468 -16.87 6.72 -17.79
CA ALA A 468 -17.54 6.94 -16.50
C ALA A 468 -16.53 6.96 -15.32
N ARG A 469 -15.55 6.09 -15.33
CA ARG A 469 -14.46 6.05 -14.31
C ARG A 469 -13.55 7.27 -14.40
N ILE A 470 -13.19 7.70 -15.61
CA ILE A 470 -12.39 8.91 -15.82
C ILE A 470 -13.17 10.14 -15.35
N ASN A 471 -14.46 10.25 -15.69
CA ASN A 471 -15.30 11.35 -15.24
C ASN A 471 -15.40 11.44 -13.71
N LEU A 472 -15.56 10.30 -13.05
CA LEU A 472 -15.47 10.26 -11.59
C LEU A 472 -14.12 10.79 -11.11
N LYS A 473 -13.01 10.33 -11.67
CA LYS A 473 -11.67 10.77 -11.27
C LYS A 473 -11.45 12.27 -11.47
N LEU A 474 -11.84 12.80 -12.61
CA LEU A 474 -11.75 14.24 -12.89
C LEU A 474 -12.56 15.07 -11.89
N MET A 475 -13.76 14.61 -11.54
CA MET A 475 -14.61 15.24 -10.52
C MET A 475 -13.96 15.18 -9.13
N MET A 476 -13.42 14.02 -8.75
CA MET A 476 -12.71 13.84 -7.47
C MET A 476 -11.52 14.80 -7.34
N GLU A 477 -10.70 14.92 -8.39
CA GLU A 477 -9.54 15.84 -8.35
C GLU A 477 -10.00 17.32 -8.26
N LYS A 478 -11.11 17.67 -8.88
CA LYS A 478 -11.69 19.02 -8.79
C LYS A 478 -12.24 19.33 -7.38
N LEU A 479 -12.82 18.33 -6.70
CA LEU A 479 -13.38 18.47 -5.36
C LEU A 479 -12.35 18.20 -4.24
N ARG A 480 -11.17 17.69 -4.56
CA ARG A 480 -10.12 17.38 -3.60
C ARG A 480 -9.76 18.56 -2.67
N PRO A 481 -9.53 19.80 -3.16
CA PRO A 481 -9.23 20.93 -2.29
C PRO A 481 -10.35 21.24 -1.29
N PHE A 482 -11.61 20.98 -1.67
CA PHE A 482 -12.77 21.13 -0.78
C PHE A 482 -12.74 20.11 0.38
N TRP A 483 -12.38 18.85 0.10
CA TRP A 483 -12.27 17.80 1.10
C TRP A 483 -11.04 17.98 2.00
N GLU A 484 -9.87 18.16 1.40
CA GLU A 484 -8.60 18.18 2.11
C GLU A 484 -8.41 19.45 2.96
N ARG A 485 -9.18 20.53 2.74
CA ARG A 485 -9.14 21.81 3.44
C ARG A 485 -7.78 22.09 4.07
N ARG A 486 -6.74 22.10 3.23
CA ARG A 486 -5.42 22.54 3.68
C ARG A 486 -5.61 23.97 4.18
N GLU A 487 -5.26 24.25 5.43
CA GLU A 487 -5.19 25.64 5.91
C GLU A 487 -4.40 26.42 4.87
N ALA A 488 -5.05 27.36 4.23
CA ALA A 488 -4.38 28.26 3.32
C ALA A 488 -3.31 28.95 4.15
N ASN A 489 -2.05 28.56 3.97
CA ASN A 489 -0.93 29.31 4.53
C ASN A 489 -1.11 30.75 4.06
N GLU A 490 -1.32 31.68 4.98
CA GLU A 490 -1.61 33.09 4.71
C GLU A 490 -0.52 33.79 3.87
N GLU A 491 0.61 33.11 3.58
CA GLU A 491 1.75 33.69 2.86
C GLU A 491 1.78 33.41 1.34
N ASN A 492 0.95 32.51 0.79
CA ASN A 492 0.96 32.17 -0.64
C ASN A 492 -0.44 32.19 -1.31
N SER A 493 -1.26 33.16 -0.97
CA SER A 493 -2.55 33.35 -1.65
C SER A 493 -2.38 34.04 -3.03
N VAL A 494 -1.86 33.29 -4.01
CA VAL A 494 -1.94 33.67 -5.43
C VAL A 494 -2.39 32.47 -6.25
N ASP A 495 -3.58 31.96 -5.93
CA ASP A 495 -4.34 31.13 -6.88
C ASP A 495 -5.82 31.48 -6.76
N THR A 496 -6.23 32.37 -7.64
CA THR A 496 -7.57 32.95 -7.71
C THR A 496 -8.64 32.00 -8.25
N GLU A 497 -8.31 30.74 -8.54
CA GLU A 497 -9.28 29.77 -9.10
C GLU A 497 -9.94 28.85 -8.05
N THR A 498 -9.41 28.75 -6.82
CA THR A 498 -9.97 27.90 -5.75
C THR A 498 -11.03 28.59 -4.89
N ASN A 499 -11.24 29.89 -5.05
CA ASN A 499 -12.18 30.68 -4.27
C ASN A 499 -13.67 30.44 -4.61
N GLY A 500 -13.99 29.55 -5.54
CA GLY A 500 -15.37 29.28 -5.95
C GLY A 500 -16.19 28.40 -5.03
N LEU A 501 -15.56 27.56 -4.18
CA LEU A 501 -16.25 26.53 -3.39
C LEU A 501 -16.57 26.93 -1.94
N ASN A 502 -16.37 28.21 -1.56
CA ASN A 502 -16.60 28.70 -0.20
C ASN A 502 -17.96 29.39 0.02
N SER A 503 -18.86 29.35 -0.97
CA SER A 503 -20.23 29.84 -0.83
C SER A 503 -21.21 28.68 -0.57
N GLU A 504 -22.37 28.96 0.02
CA GLU A 504 -23.42 27.93 0.25
C GLU A 504 -23.85 27.22 -1.03
N TYR A 505 -23.70 27.89 -2.18
CA TYR A 505 -23.93 27.33 -3.51
C TYR A 505 -22.86 27.84 -4.46
N SER A 506 -22.10 26.94 -5.08
CA SER A 506 -21.05 27.34 -6.03
C SER A 506 -21.12 26.55 -7.32
N SER A 507 -20.61 27.14 -8.37
CA SER A 507 -20.47 26.50 -9.67
C SER A 507 -19.02 26.56 -10.15
N PHE A 508 -18.56 25.49 -10.78
CA PHE A 508 -17.20 25.39 -11.29
C PHE A 508 -17.17 24.83 -12.71
N LYS A 509 -16.07 25.12 -13.42
CA LYS A 509 -15.83 24.56 -14.75
C LYS A 509 -15.06 23.26 -14.66
N LEU A 510 -15.52 22.23 -15.40
CA LEU A 510 -14.85 20.97 -15.55
C LEU A 510 -15.09 20.42 -16.96
N GLY A 511 -14.09 19.77 -17.54
CA GLY A 511 -14.28 18.99 -18.77
C GLY A 511 -14.54 17.52 -18.43
N LEU A 512 -15.50 16.90 -19.12
CA LEU A 512 -15.89 15.50 -18.93
C LEU A 512 -16.00 14.78 -20.29
N PHE A 513 -15.97 13.46 -20.26
CA PHE A 513 -16.14 12.62 -21.44
C PHE A 513 -17.60 12.21 -21.64
N ASN A 514 -18.07 12.23 -22.88
CA ASN A 514 -19.36 11.62 -23.22
C ASN A 514 -19.21 10.08 -23.40
N ALA A 515 -20.32 9.39 -23.59
CA ALA A 515 -20.32 7.93 -23.77
C ALA A 515 -19.62 7.46 -25.07
N GLU A 516 -19.38 8.36 -26.01
CA GLU A 516 -18.65 8.12 -27.25
C GLU A 516 -17.13 8.33 -27.11
N GLY A 517 -16.63 8.71 -25.91
CA GLY A 517 -15.23 9.00 -25.65
C GLY A 517 -14.77 10.39 -26.09
N GLU A 518 -15.71 11.30 -26.44
CA GLU A 518 -15.36 12.68 -26.80
C GLU A 518 -15.26 13.54 -25.55
N TYR A 519 -14.18 14.31 -25.44
CA TYR A 519 -13.98 15.25 -24.33
C TYR A 519 -14.77 16.56 -24.56
N ILE A 520 -15.66 16.88 -23.62
CA ILE A 520 -16.47 18.07 -23.61
C ILE A 520 -15.88 19.08 -22.61
N PRO A 521 -15.16 20.10 -23.08
CA PRO A 521 -14.48 21.05 -22.19
C PRO A 521 -15.44 22.04 -21.56
N ASN A 522 -15.02 22.62 -20.41
CA ASN A 522 -15.66 23.80 -19.82
C ASN A 522 -17.16 23.66 -19.50
N LEU A 523 -17.61 22.46 -19.10
CA LEU A 523 -18.95 22.31 -18.54
C LEU A 523 -19.03 23.10 -17.23
N ILE A 524 -20.13 23.82 -17.05
CA ILE A 524 -20.40 24.51 -15.78
C ILE A 524 -21.27 23.58 -14.96
N LEU A 525 -20.72 23.13 -13.81
CA LEU A 525 -21.38 22.23 -12.88
C LEU A 525 -21.69 22.99 -11.60
N ASP A 526 -22.89 22.79 -11.11
CA ASP A 526 -23.36 23.37 -9.85
C ASP A 526 -23.05 22.41 -8.69
N ALA A 527 -22.74 22.95 -7.51
CA ALA A 527 -22.42 22.17 -6.31
C ALA A 527 -22.90 22.87 -5.04
N ASP A 528 -23.83 22.26 -4.33
CA ASP A 528 -24.25 22.70 -3.00
C ASP A 528 -23.25 22.24 -1.94
N THR A 529 -22.37 23.15 -1.54
CA THR A 529 -21.32 22.87 -0.56
C THR A 529 -21.85 22.48 0.82
N GLY A 530 -23.05 22.95 1.19
CA GLY A 530 -23.70 22.56 2.45
C GLY A 530 -24.11 21.08 2.44
N VAL A 531 -24.70 20.62 1.33
CA VAL A 531 -25.05 19.20 1.13
C VAL A 531 -23.78 18.34 1.09
N LEU A 532 -22.73 18.78 0.41
CA LEU A 532 -21.46 18.04 0.37
C LEU A 532 -20.85 17.90 1.75
N GLU A 533 -20.83 18.95 2.59
CA GLU A 533 -20.35 18.89 3.97
C GLU A 533 -21.18 17.92 4.83
N GLU A 534 -22.49 17.94 4.68
CA GLU A 534 -23.38 17.05 5.41
C GLU A 534 -23.12 15.57 5.07
N ILE A 535 -22.91 15.26 3.79
CA ILE A 535 -22.54 13.90 3.33
C ILE A 535 -21.24 13.46 3.99
N LEU A 536 -20.21 14.30 3.94
CA LEU A 536 -18.90 14.01 4.54
C LEU A 536 -19.03 13.77 6.04
N ARG A 537 -19.69 14.67 6.75
CA ARG A 537 -19.90 14.59 8.20
C ARG A 537 -20.66 13.33 8.60
N ASN A 538 -21.77 13.02 7.92
CA ASN A 538 -22.61 11.86 8.22
C ASN A 538 -21.83 10.56 8.00
N ARG A 539 -21.05 10.48 6.92
CA ARG A 539 -20.25 9.30 6.61
C ARG A 539 -19.11 9.09 7.62
N ILE A 540 -18.41 10.16 7.98
CA ILE A 540 -17.35 10.13 9.01
C ILE A 540 -17.95 9.74 10.37
N ALA A 541 -19.09 10.35 10.76
CA ALA A 541 -19.74 10.04 12.03
C ALA A 541 -20.16 8.57 12.14
N LYS A 542 -20.58 7.95 11.02
CA LYS A 542 -20.84 6.51 10.99
C LYS A 542 -19.58 5.71 11.30
N GLY A 543 -18.42 6.04 10.71
CA GLY A 543 -17.16 5.34 10.95
C GLY A 543 -16.62 5.53 12.37
N VAL A 544 -16.70 6.76 12.90
CA VAL A 544 -16.28 7.02 14.29
C VAL A 544 -17.18 6.24 15.28
N ARG A 545 -18.47 6.12 14.99
CA ARG A 545 -19.38 5.29 15.79
C ARG A 545 -19.01 3.80 15.74
N GLN A 546 -18.60 3.30 14.58
CA GLN A 546 -18.11 1.92 14.45
C GLN A 546 -16.84 1.72 15.29
N PHE A 547 -15.90 2.67 15.27
CA PHE A 547 -14.71 2.63 16.11
C PHE A 547 -15.06 2.50 17.61
N PHE A 548 -15.93 3.35 18.13
CA PHE A 548 -16.32 3.28 19.54
C PHE A 548 -17.10 2.00 19.89
N ASN A 549 -17.90 1.47 18.96
CA ASN A 549 -18.57 0.19 19.14
C ASN A 549 -17.58 -0.97 19.21
N ALA A 550 -16.61 -1.01 18.30
CA ALA A 550 -15.53 -2.01 18.30
C ALA A 550 -14.68 -1.92 19.58
N LEU A 551 -14.31 -0.70 19.98
CA LEU A 551 -13.61 -0.46 21.24
C LEU A 551 -14.36 -1.04 22.43
N LYS A 552 -15.66 -0.77 22.52
CA LYS A 552 -16.51 -1.30 23.61
C LYS A 552 -16.58 -2.83 23.61
N GLU A 553 -16.77 -3.43 22.44
CA GLU A 553 -16.87 -4.89 22.31
C GLU A 553 -15.56 -5.55 22.75
N ILE A 554 -14.44 -5.12 22.16
CA ILE A 554 -13.12 -5.70 22.39
C ILE A 554 -12.66 -5.53 23.85
N PHE A 555 -12.81 -4.35 24.42
CA PHE A 555 -12.45 -4.13 25.83
C PHE A 555 -13.39 -4.86 26.80
N SER A 556 -14.67 -5.03 26.47
CA SER A 556 -15.60 -5.78 27.30
C SER A 556 -15.31 -7.27 27.31
N GLU A 557 -14.98 -7.88 26.16
CA GLU A 557 -14.59 -9.29 26.08
C GLU A 557 -13.32 -9.59 26.89
N LYS A 558 -12.30 -8.73 26.79
CA LYS A 558 -11.01 -8.94 27.40
C LYS A 558 -10.98 -8.60 28.90
N TYR A 559 -11.78 -7.64 29.35
CA TYR A 559 -11.73 -7.04 30.69
C TYR A 559 -13.07 -7.07 31.45
N LEU A 560 -13.98 -7.95 31.13
CA LEU A 560 -15.31 -8.03 31.75
C LEU A 560 -15.31 -8.04 33.28
N GLU A 561 -14.22 -8.53 33.91
CA GLU A 561 -14.00 -8.52 35.36
C GLU A 561 -13.12 -7.35 35.83
N LYS A 562 -12.45 -6.60 34.93
CA LYS A 562 -11.44 -5.59 35.24
C LYS A 562 -11.73 -4.20 34.71
N THR A 563 -12.89 -3.95 34.13
CA THR A 563 -13.28 -2.63 33.57
C THR A 563 -13.26 -1.48 34.57
N LEU A 564 -13.24 -1.79 35.87
CA LEU A 564 -13.09 -0.83 36.97
C LEU A 564 -11.64 -0.31 37.14
N SER A 565 -10.66 -0.86 36.40
CA SER A 565 -9.23 -0.47 36.47
C SER A 565 -8.70 0.24 35.23
N LEU A 566 -9.57 0.57 34.25
CA LEU A 566 -9.19 1.35 33.07
C LEU A 566 -9.19 2.84 33.46
N ASP A 567 -8.00 3.37 33.74
CA ASP A 567 -7.90 4.79 34.09
C ASP A 567 -8.02 5.71 32.88
N LYS A 568 -7.51 5.28 31.70
CA LYS A 568 -7.47 6.10 30.50
C LYS A 568 -7.24 5.26 29.23
N ILE A 569 -7.89 5.63 28.13
CA ILE A 569 -7.62 5.11 26.79
C ILE A 569 -7.04 6.22 25.90
N ASN A 570 -5.88 5.94 25.31
CA ASN A 570 -5.20 6.85 24.40
C ASN A 570 -5.58 6.53 22.97
N ILE A 571 -6.25 7.46 22.28
CA ILE A 571 -6.69 7.29 20.88
C ILE A 571 -5.71 8.02 19.98
N PHE A 572 -5.04 7.29 19.10
CA PHE A 572 -4.11 7.87 18.13
C PHE A 572 -4.75 7.90 16.74
N LEU A 573 -4.75 9.08 16.15
CA LEU A 573 -5.22 9.28 14.78
C LEU A 573 -4.08 9.04 13.79
N ALA A 574 -4.32 8.22 12.78
CA ALA A 574 -3.38 7.87 11.72
C ALA A 574 -3.97 8.17 10.33
N GLY A 575 -3.14 8.16 9.31
CA GLY A 575 -3.53 8.43 7.93
C GLY A 575 -3.73 9.91 7.61
N ASN A 576 -3.59 10.27 6.33
CA ASN A 576 -3.70 11.67 5.91
C ASN A 576 -5.13 12.22 6.03
N SER A 577 -6.15 11.39 5.89
CA SER A 577 -7.56 11.81 6.05
C SER A 577 -7.89 12.18 7.50
N SER A 578 -7.11 11.71 8.47
CA SER A 578 -7.25 12.07 9.89
C SER A 578 -6.86 13.52 10.22
N LYS A 579 -6.23 14.23 9.30
CA LYS A 579 -5.96 15.68 9.42
C LYS A 579 -7.21 16.53 9.20
N SER A 580 -8.35 15.93 8.81
CA SER A 580 -9.60 16.63 8.52
C SER A 580 -10.21 17.29 9.77
N PRO A 581 -10.52 18.60 9.73
CA PRO A 581 -11.22 19.28 10.84
C PRO A 581 -12.61 18.68 11.11
N ILE A 582 -13.26 18.10 10.09
CA ILE A 582 -14.55 17.42 10.24
C ILE A 582 -14.39 16.20 11.14
N LEU A 583 -13.34 15.40 10.94
CA LEU A 583 -13.08 14.23 11.77
C LEU A 583 -12.86 14.62 13.23
N LYS A 584 -12.01 15.61 13.49
CA LYS A 584 -11.74 16.10 14.86
C LYS A 584 -13.03 16.47 15.57
N LYS A 585 -13.88 17.27 14.91
CA LYS A 585 -15.18 17.69 15.48
C LYS A 585 -16.10 16.49 15.76
N VAL A 586 -16.14 15.52 14.87
CA VAL A 586 -16.96 14.30 15.04
C VAL A 586 -16.44 13.45 16.19
N PHE A 587 -15.11 13.34 16.37
CA PHE A 587 -14.51 12.64 17.52
C PHE A 587 -14.88 13.33 18.84
N ASP A 588 -14.72 14.64 18.92
CA ASP A 588 -15.05 15.42 20.12
C ASP A 588 -16.53 15.24 20.51
N GLU A 589 -17.44 15.33 19.54
CA GLU A 589 -18.87 15.12 19.75
C GLU A 589 -19.17 13.67 20.20
N SER A 590 -18.52 12.69 19.60
CA SER A 590 -18.70 11.26 19.91
C SER A 590 -18.18 10.90 21.30
N ILE A 591 -17.05 11.46 21.72
CA ILE A 591 -16.48 11.29 23.04
C ILE A 591 -17.46 11.86 24.11
N GLN A 592 -18.03 13.03 23.87
CA GLN A 592 -19.01 13.62 24.78
C GLN A 592 -20.27 12.79 24.90
N GLU A 593 -20.79 12.26 23.77
CA GLU A 593 -21.97 11.41 23.78
C GLU A 593 -21.69 10.07 24.50
N TRP A 594 -20.53 9.49 24.25
CA TRP A 594 -20.13 8.20 24.82
C TRP A 594 -19.90 8.26 26.32
N SER A 595 -19.24 9.33 26.79
CA SER A 595 -19.00 9.56 28.21
C SER A 595 -20.29 9.69 29.02
N LYS A 596 -21.31 10.31 28.44
CA LYS A 596 -22.67 10.38 29.05
C LYS A 596 -23.35 9.02 29.18
N ASN A 597 -23.04 8.10 28.27
CA ASN A 597 -23.66 6.76 28.24
C ASN A 597 -22.98 5.74 29.15
N ILE A 598 -21.68 5.92 29.48
CA ILE A 598 -20.92 4.97 30.32
C ILE A 598 -21.19 5.17 31.80
N SER A 599 -21.29 6.41 32.28
CA SER A 599 -21.62 6.73 33.67
C SER A 599 -22.29 8.10 33.78
N PRO A 600 -23.43 8.18 34.49
CA PRO A 600 -24.06 9.47 34.81
C PRO A 600 -23.19 10.40 35.66
N GLU A 601 -22.13 9.87 36.28
CA GLU A 601 -21.16 10.63 37.07
C GLU A 601 -20.17 11.39 36.15
N PHE A 602 -20.08 11.07 34.85
CA PHE A 602 -19.27 11.75 33.85
C PHE A 602 -19.99 12.90 33.13
N ASP A 603 -20.90 13.60 33.83
CA ASP A 603 -21.77 14.63 33.22
C ASP A 603 -21.07 15.98 32.94
N SER A 604 -19.73 16.06 33.04
CA SER A 604 -18.98 17.24 32.66
C SER A 604 -17.95 16.95 31.57
N ASP A 605 -17.73 17.91 30.65
CA ASP A 605 -16.74 17.85 29.60
C ASP A 605 -15.32 17.57 30.12
N GLU A 606 -15.00 18.01 31.35
CA GLU A 606 -13.72 17.75 32.02
C GLU A 606 -13.53 16.27 32.41
N THR A 607 -14.61 15.55 32.73
CA THR A 607 -14.50 14.13 33.12
C THR A 607 -14.49 13.20 31.91
N ALA A 608 -15.18 13.55 30.83
CA ALA A 608 -15.13 12.83 29.55
C ALA A 608 -13.72 12.84 28.94
N ASN A 609 -13.08 14.00 28.95
CA ASN A 609 -11.70 14.19 28.49
C ASN A 609 -10.64 13.54 29.40
N LYS A 610 -11.01 13.09 30.60
CA LYS A 610 -10.10 12.32 31.47
C LYS A 610 -10.03 10.84 31.09
N PHE A 611 -11.12 10.27 30.55
CA PHE A 611 -11.15 8.84 30.16
C PHE A 611 -10.55 8.60 28.77
N PHE A 612 -10.74 9.56 27.85
CA PHE A 612 -10.18 9.49 26.50
C PHE A 612 -9.20 10.64 26.27
N GLU A 613 -8.02 10.33 25.77
CA GLU A 613 -7.09 11.33 25.23
C GLU A 613 -6.88 11.05 23.74
N VAL A 614 -7.14 12.05 22.89
CA VAL A 614 -6.98 11.93 21.45
C VAL A 614 -5.69 12.61 21.02
N PHE A 615 -4.82 11.81 20.37
CA PHE A 615 -3.54 12.27 19.84
C PHE A 615 -3.69 12.53 18.34
N PRO A 616 -3.33 13.72 17.84
CA PRO A 616 -3.38 14.04 16.43
C PRO A 616 -2.37 13.19 15.64
N PRO A 617 -2.50 13.11 14.30
CA PRO A 617 -1.55 12.38 13.47
C PRO A 617 -0.12 12.93 13.65
N LEU A 618 0.86 12.02 13.75
CA LEU A 618 2.28 12.40 13.82
C LEU A 618 2.66 13.34 12.66
N GLY A 619 3.63 14.22 12.91
CA GLY A 619 4.11 15.21 11.95
C GLY A 619 3.24 16.48 11.82
N THR A 620 2.05 16.54 12.46
CA THR A 620 1.24 17.76 12.53
C THR A 620 1.82 18.76 13.55
N LYS A 621 1.44 20.03 13.44
CA LYS A 621 1.89 21.08 14.39
C LYS A 621 1.43 20.76 15.82
N GLU A 622 0.21 20.26 15.95
CA GLU A 622 -0.38 19.83 17.22
C GLU A 622 0.37 18.66 17.84
N ALA A 623 0.73 17.66 17.03
CA ALA A 623 1.51 16.51 17.48
C ALA A 623 2.88 16.96 18.02
N ARG A 624 3.57 17.83 17.30
CA ARG A 624 4.87 18.37 17.72
C ARG A 624 4.76 19.21 19.01
N ALA A 625 3.67 19.95 19.17
CA ALA A 625 3.43 20.68 20.43
C ALA A 625 3.33 19.72 21.62
N ILE A 626 2.55 18.64 21.49
CA ILE A 626 2.41 17.61 22.52
C ILE A 626 3.76 16.91 22.80
N GLN A 627 4.50 16.53 21.75
CA GLN A 627 5.82 15.92 21.87
C GLN A 627 6.78 16.81 22.66
N LYS A 628 6.82 18.10 22.32
CA LYS A 628 7.65 19.09 23.01
C LYS A 628 7.26 19.28 24.48
N GLU A 629 5.97 19.30 24.80
CA GLU A 629 5.47 19.37 26.19
C GLU A 629 5.90 18.12 26.98
N ARG A 630 6.02 16.97 26.34
CA ARG A 630 6.51 15.72 26.94
C ARG A 630 8.04 15.58 26.95
N GLY A 631 8.77 16.61 26.49
CA GLY A 631 10.23 16.66 26.50
C GLY A 631 10.90 15.90 25.36
N ILE A 632 10.14 15.52 24.33
CA ILE A 632 10.66 14.85 23.15
C ILE A 632 11.13 15.91 22.15
N ASP A 633 12.43 15.95 21.91
CA ASP A 633 13.04 16.86 20.93
C ASP A 633 13.35 16.07 19.64
N ASP A 634 12.54 16.28 18.61
CA ASP A 634 12.72 15.67 17.30
C ASP A 634 13.54 16.64 16.43
N SER A 635 14.86 16.48 16.44
CA SER A 635 15.81 17.40 15.79
C SER A 635 15.82 17.31 14.27
N SER A 636 15.21 16.27 13.66
CA SER A 636 15.15 16.07 12.21
C SER A 636 13.70 16.07 11.71
N GLU A 637 13.10 17.25 11.53
CA GLU A 637 11.71 17.37 11.03
C GLU A 637 11.45 16.59 9.73
N LEU A 638 12.45 16.50 8.87
CA LEU A 638 12.31 15.91 7.54
C LEU A 638 12.28 14.37 7.56
N GLU A 639 13.04 13.74 8.45
CA GLU A 639 13.19 12.28 8.52
C GLU A 639 12.27 11.67 9.60
N SER A 640 11.49 12.48 10.32
CA SER A 640 10.60 11.99 11.37
C SER A 640 9.32 11.37 10.83
N PRO A 641 8.75 10.34 11.49
CA PRO A 641 7.51 9.73 11.06
C PRO A 641 6.33 10.70 11.14
N THR A 642 5.44 10.55 10.18
CA THR A 642 4.18 11.29 10.07
C THR A 642 2.98 10.36 10.24
N GLY A 643 1.77 10.91 10.29
CA GLY A 643 0.54 10.13 10.28
C GLY A 643 0.42 9.17 9.10
N LYS A 644 1.16 9.41 8.00
CA LYS A 644 1.21 8.51 6.84
C LYS A 644 2.44 7.60 6.86
N THR A 645 3.61 8.13 7.19
CA THR A 645 4.84 7.34 7.13
C THR A 645 5.05 6.45 8.35
N GLY A 646 4.39 6.73 9.48
CA GLY A 646 4.55 6.00 10.75
C GLY A 646 4.27 4.50 10.68
N VAL A 647 3.38 4.06 9.78
CA VAL A 647 3.13 2.63 9.53
C VAL A 647 4.42 1.91 9.12
N ALA A 648 5.15 2.45 8.14
CA ALA A 648 6.38 1.82 7.66
C ALA A 648 7.50 1.82 8.73
N TRP A 649 7.56 2.83 9.61
CA TRP A 649 8.44 2.85 10.78
C TRP A 649 8.09 1.72 11.74
N GLY A 650 6.84 1.63 12.17
CA GLY A 650 6.39 0.59 13.09
C GLY A 650 6.58 -0.83 12.57
N LEU A 651 6.55 -1.05 11.25
CA LEU A 651 6.93 -2.33 10.65
C LEU A 651 8.38 -2.72 10.96
N ILE A 652 9.30 -1.75 10.93
CA ILE A 652 10.71 -2.00 11.23
C ILE A 652 10.91 -2.17 12.74
N GLU A 653 10.29 -1.33 13.56
CA GLU A 653 10.41 -1.35 15.01
C GLU A 653 9.83 -2.65 15.59
N GLY A 654 8.66 -3.09 15.09
CA GLY A 654 7.98 -4.31 15.51
C GLY A 654 8.42 -5.61 14.81
N ARG A 655 9.53 -5.60 14.04
CA ARG A 655 10.01 -6.81 13.36
C ARG A 655 10.50 -7.90 14.32
N LYS A 656 10.51 -9.14 13.87
CA LYS A 656 11.14 -10.24 14.61
C LYS A 656 12.62 -9.93 14.87
N GLY A 657 13.03 -10.01 16.13
CA GLY A 657 14.38 -9.63 16.57
C GLY A 657 14.58 -8.12 16.76
N GLY A 658 13.51 -7.31 16.67
CA GLY A 658 13.47 -5.93 17.14
C GLY A 658 13.43 -5.84 18.66
N ARG A 659 13.27 -4.62 19.18
CA ARG A 659 13.24 -4.34 20.63
C ARG A 659 11.83 -4.40 21.24
N ILE A 660 10.80 -4.66 20.42
CA ILE A 660 9.41 -4.72 20.83
C ILE A 660 8.88 -6.13 20.70
N GLU A 661 8.39 -6.67 21.81
CA GLU A 661 7.68 -7.95 21.84
C GLU A 661 6.24 -7.73 21.35
N ILE A 662 5.85 -8.42 20.27
CA ILE A 662 4.46 -8.40 19.81
C ILE A 662 3.78 -9.67 20.32
N LYS A 663 2.80 -9.49 21.20
CA LYS A 663 1.89 -10.55 21.63
C LYS A 663 0.60 -10.43 20.84
N GLU A 664 0.47 -11.28 19.82
CA GLU A 664 -0.82 -11.51 19.17
C GLU A 664 -1.52 -12.61 19.97
N GLU A 665 -2.78 -12.39 20.29
CA GLU A 665 -3.58 -13.52 20.78
C GLU A 665 -3.63 -14.54 19.65
N VAL A 666 -3.06 -15.72 19.88
CA VAL A 666 -3.18 -16.86 18.97
C VAL A 666 -4.62 -17.34 19.03
N THR A 667 -5.53 -16.59 18.42
CA THR A 667 -6.74 -17.19 17.89
C THR A 667 -6.28 -17.93 16.65
N SER A 668 -6.30 -19.25 16.74
CA SER A 668 -6.13 -20.15 15.61
C SER A 668 -6.83 -19.55 14.41
N ASP A 669 -6.04 -19.30 13.35
CA ASP A 669 -6.48 -18.76 12.06
C ASP A 669 -7.12 -17.36 12.15
N THR A 670 -6.33 -16.36 11.77
CA THR A 670 -6.75 -14.97 11.52
C THR A 670 -7.71 -14.88 10.31
N GLU A 671 -8.82 -15.59 10.36
CA GLU A 671 -9.96 -15.28 9.53
C GLU A 671 -10.60 -14.02 10.12
N THR A 672 -10.50 -12.92 9.38
CA THR A 672 -11.20 -11.68 9.72
C THR A 672 -12.67 -12.01 9.90
N LYS A 673 -13.25 -11.67 11.06
CA LYS A 673 -14.70 -11.83 11.31
C LYS A 673 -15.50 -11.27 10.14
N PHE A 674 -16.59 -11.93 9.76
CA PHE A 674 -17.49 -11.43 8.72
C PHE A 674 -17.99 -10.02 9.07
N ALA A 675 -18.15 -9.14 8.10
CA ALA A 675 -18.48 -7.73 8.35
C ALA A 675 -19.83 -7.52 9.04
N TYR A 676 -20.76 -8.46 8.86
CA TYR A 676 -22.15 -8.28 9.24
C TYR A 676 -22.74 -9.48 10.02
N TYR A 677 -23.63 -9.20 10.95
CA TYR A 677 -24.63 -10.16 11.41
C TYR A 677 -25.66 -10.34 10.29
N LEU A 678 -25.87 -11.56 9.83
CA LEU A 678 -26.90 -11.86 8.83
C LEU A 678 -28.18 -12.35 9.51
N GLY A 679 -29.30 -11.86 9.06
CA GLY A 679 -30.57 -12.20 9.68
C GLY A 679 -31.80 -11.95 8.81
N ILE A 680 -32.93 -12.06 9.44
CA ILE A 680 -34.23 -11.86 8.84
C ILE A 680 -35.09 -10.90 9.69
N SER A 681 -36.10 -10.29 9.09
CA SER A 681 -37.09 -9.54 9.84
C SER A 681 -38.16 -10.47 10.42
N VAL A 682 -38.36 -10.43 11.73
CA VAL A 682 -39.40 -11.15 12.43
C VAL A 682 -40.14 -10.19 13.34
N ARG A 683 -41.42 -9.97 13.07
CA ARG A 683 -42.28 -9.05 13.85
C ARG A 683 -41.68 -7.65 13.98
N LYS A 684 -41.17 -7.13 12.86
CA LYS A 684 -40.49 -5.82 12.74
C LYS A 684 -39.20 -5.67 13.57
N LYS A 685 -38.58 -6.78 13.91
CA LYS A 685 -37.27 -6.81 14.58
C LYS A 685 -36.28 -7.61 13.77
N PHE A 686 -35.03 -7.18 13.80
CA PHE A 686 -33.91 -7.93 13.24
C PHE A 686 -33.65 -9.18 14.08
N LYS A 687 -33.62 -10.33 13.46
CA LYS A 687 -33.29 -11.61 14.11
C LYS A 687 -32.07 -12.21 13.43
N VAL A 688 -30.96 -12.27 14.16
CA VAL A 688 -29.70 -12.88 13.67
C VAL A 688 -29.92 -14.35 13.35
N LYS A 689 -29.37 -14.80 12.25
CA LYS A 689 -29.28 -16.18 11.78
C LYS A 689 -27.84 -16.68 11.68
N ILE A 690 -26.92 -15.81 11.27
CA ILE A 690 -25.49 -16.10 11.15
C ILE A 690 -24.74 -14.97 11.85
N LEU A 691 -23.86 -15.35 12.76
CA LEU A 691 -23.04 -14.42 13.54
C LEU A 691 -21.82 -13.97 12.71
N ARG A 692 -21.17 -12.90 13.12
CA ARG A 692 -19.94 -12.39 12.48
C ARG A 692 -18.74 -13.31 12.66
N ASP A 693 -18.71 -14.10 13.72
CA ASP A 693 -17.70 -15.10 14.05
C ASP A 693 -18.04 -16.51 13.54
N ALA A 694 -19.02 -16.63 12.64
CA ALA A 694 -19.35 -17.89 12.00
C ALA A 694 -18.23 -18.32 11.02
N ASP A 695 -17.97 -19.61 10.95
CA ASP A 695 -16.93 -20.19 10.12
C ASP A 695 -17.14 -19.89 8.62
N TYR A 696 -16.07 -19.52 7.94
CA TYR A 696 -16.06 -19.37 6.48
C TYR A 696 -16.17 -20.74 5.80
N ASP A 697 -16.62 -20.76 4.56
CA ASP A 697 -16.79 -21.94 3.71
C ASP A 697 -17.73 -23.02 4.26
N VAL A 698 -18.52 -22.69 5.30
CA VAL A 698 -19.55 -23.56 5.86
C VAL A 698 -20.94 -23.12 5.40
N TRP A 699 -21.79 -24.07 4.99
CA TRP A 699 -23.17 -23.80 4.61
C TRP A 699 -24.10 -23.70 5.83
N TYR A 700 -24.67 -22.53 6.06
CA TYR A 700 -25.63 -22.26 7.13
C TYR A 700 -27.05 -22.22 6.58
N LYS A 701 -27.95 -23.02 7.16
CA LYS A 701 -29.36 -23.01 6.81
C LYS A 701 -30.01 -21.67 7.20
N PHE A 702 -30.56 -20.96 6.20
CA PHE A 702 -31.01 -19.58 6.42
C PHE A 702 -32.55 -19.49 6.53
N ILE A 703 -33.31 -19.77 5.45
CA ILE A 703 -34.76 -19.72 5.41
C ILE A 703 -35.33 -20.80 4.47
N PRO A 704 -36.65 -21.17 4.61
CA PRO A 704 -37.34 -21.96 3.59
C PRO A 704 -37.43 -21.21 2.25
N ALA A 705 -37.18 -21.89 1.13
CA ALA A 705 -37.24 -21.33 -0.22
C ALA A 705 -38.64 -21.41 -0.82
N LEU A 706 -39.61 -20.72 -0.22
CA LEU A 706 -41.03 -20.73 -0.64
C LEU A 706 -41.34 -19.75 -1.77
N LYS A 707 -40.42 -18.87 -2.14
CA LYS A 707 -40.52 -17.87 -3.22
C LYS A 707 -39.21 -17.80 -3.97
N GLU A 708 -39.26 -17.38 -5.23
CA GLU A 708 -38.08 -17.18 -6.08
C GLU A 708 -37.23 -15.95 -5.67
N VAL A 709 -37.65 -15.20 -4.67
CA VAL A 709 -36.95 -14.04 -4.12
C VAL A 709 -36.90 -14.15 -2.61
N PHE A 710 -35.77 -13.92 -2.01
CA PHE A 710 -35.63 -13.81 -0.57
C PHE A 710 -34.85 -12.54 -0.18
N GLU A 711 -35.03 -12.11 1.04
CA GLU A 711 -34.32 -10.95 1.61
C GLU A 711 -33.33 -11.41 2.67
N VAL A 712 -32.10 -10.90 2.57
CA VAL A 712 -31.11 -10.94 3.64
C VAL A 712 -31.06 -9.56 4.28
N ASN A 713 -31.39 -9.50 5.58
CA ASN A 713 -31.13 -8.31 6.37
C ASN A 713 -29.77 -8.47 7.02
N TYR A 714 -28.99 -7.40 7.08
CA TYR A 714 -27.65 -7.45 7.64
C TYR A 714 -27.27 -6.13 8.32
N THR A 715 -26.42 -6.21 9.32
CA THR A 715 -25.94 -5.06 10.09
C THR A 715 -24.62 -5.37 10.75
N SER A 716 -23.80 -4.35 10.96
CA SER A 716 -22.53 -4.48 11.68
C SER A 716 -22.62 -4.21 13.18
N ILE A 717 -23.77 -3.73 13.68
CA ILE A 717 -23.90 -3.32 15.09
C ILE A 717 -24.17 -4.50 16.03
N PRO A 718 -23.45 -4.59 17.17
CA PRO A 718 -23.58 -5.68 18.14
C PRO A 718 -24.96 -5.84 18.74
N GLU A 719 -25.73 -4.75 18.85
CA GLU A 719 -27.11 -4.75 19.33
C GLU A 719 -28.03 -5.68 18.54
N ALA A 720 -27.63 -6.10 17.33
CA ALA A 720 -28.31 -7.14 16.55
C ALA A 720 -28.53 -8.44 17.33
N THR A 721 -27.59 -8.81 18.21
CA THR A 721 -27.60 -10.06 18.97
C THR A 721 -28.63 -10.07 20.12
N ASN A 722 -29.02 -8.89 20.61
CA ASN A 722 -29.95 -8.79 21.74
C ASN A 722 -31.43 -9.04 21.37
N GLY A 723 -31.75 -9.20 20.09
CA GLY A 723 -33.09 -9.47 19.56
C GLY A 723 -34.10 -8.31 19.70
N LYS A 724 -33.64 -7.12 20.05
CA LYS A 724 -34.48 -5.92 20.24
C LYS A 724 -34.38 -4.92 19.10
N LEU A 725 -33.36 -5.03 18.25
CA LEU A 725 -33.07 -4.09 17.16
C LEU A 725 -34.28 -4.02 16.20
N PRO A 726 -34.87 -2.84 15.96
CA PRO A 726 -35.95 -2.68 14.98
C PRO A 726 -35.42 -2.94 13.56
N GLU A 727 -36.25 -3.56 12.71
CA GLU A 727 -35.92 -3.72 11.28
C GLU A 727 -35.80 -2.39 10.53
N SER A 728 -36.40 -1.32 11.07
CA SER A 728 -36.41 0.03 10.52
C SER A 728 -35.22 0.88 11.00
N ASP A 729 -34.34 0.30 11.82
CA ASP A 729 -33.12 0.98 12.24
C ASP A 729 -32.25 1.32 11.01
N ALA A 730 -31.67 2.51 11.00
CA ALA A 730 -30.86 3.00 9.88
C ALA A 730 -29.61 2.14 9.60
N ASN A 731 -29.15 1.38 10.60
CA ASN A 731 -28.00 0.48 10.47
C ASN A 731 -28.39 -0.92 9.99
N VAL A 732 -29.68 -1.23 9.83
CA VAL A 732 -30.14 -2.50 9.27
C VAL A 732 -30.33 -2.36 7.77
N LEU A 733 -29.41 -2.94 7.02
CA LEU A 733 -29.43 -2.96 5.57
C LEU A 733 -30.19 -4.17 5.06
N ARG A 734 -30.64 -4.13 3.79
CA ARG A 734 -31.41 -5.19 3.16
C ARG A 734 -30.96 -5.44 1.75
N LYS A 735 -30.83 -6.72 1.40
CA LYS A 735 -30.54 -7.13 0.03
C LYS A 735 -31.52 -8.19 -0.44
N ARG A 736 -32.11 -7.97 -1.63
CA ARG A 736 -32.98 -8.94 -2.30
C ARG A 736 -32.17 -9.79 -3.25
N LEU A 737 -32.35 -11.11 -3.12
CA LEU A 737 -31.59 -12.10 -3.90
C LEU A 737 -32.58 -13.03 -4.61
N MET A 738 -32.21 -13.47 -5.83
CA MET A 738 -33.06 -14.27 -6.71
C MET A 738 -32.64 -15.74 -6.68
N LEU A 739 -33.59 -16.64 -6.55
CA LEU A 739 -33.40 -18.08 -6.66
C LEU A 739 -33.87 -18.56 -8.04
N ASP A 740 -33.31 -19.64 -8.54
CA ASP A 740 -33.70 -20.21 -9.82
C ASP A 740 -34.98 -21.03 -9.74
N LYS A 741 -35.30 -21.53 -8.54
CA LYS A 741 -36.50 -22.27 -8.25
C LYS A 741 -36.92 -22.12 -6.78
N CYS A 742 -38.15 -22.47 -6.45
CA CYS A 742 -38.67 -22.51 -5.09
C CYS A 742 -39.63 -23.68 -4.92
N GLY A 743 -39.85 -24.11 -3.69
CA GLY A 743 -40.78 -25.21 -3.40
C GLY A 743 -40.75 -25.68 -1.95
N GLU A 744 -41.75 -26.55 -1.59
CA GLU A 744 -41.78 -27.19 -0.28
C GLU A 744 -40.57 -28.15 -0.14
N GLY A 745 -39.93 -28.16 1.03
CA GLY A 745 -38.76 -28.98 1.34
C GLY A 745 -37.45 -28.40 0.88
N LEU A 746 -37.47 -27.27 0.14
CA LEU A 746 -36.24 -26.54 -0.24
C LEU A 746 -35.97 -25.42 0.77
N TYR A 747 -34.69 -25.22 1.05
CA TYR A 747 -34.16 -24.17 1.92
C TYR A 747 -33.08 -23.39 1.23
N VAL A 748 -32.97 -22.10 1.55
CA VAL A 748 -31.82 -21.29 1.21
C VAL A 748 -30.72 -21.54 2.23
N TYR A 749 -29.53 -21.82 1.75
CA TYR A 749 -28.33 -21.90 2.52
C TYR A 749 -27.42 -20.73 2.16
N ILE A 750 -26.72 -20.20 3.13
CA ILE A 750 -25.74 -19.12 2.96
C ILE A 750 -24.39 -19.61 3.49
N LYS A 751 -23.35 -19.32 2.74
CA LYS A 751 -21.95 -19.61 3.10
C LYS A 751 -21.16 -18.31 3.01
N LEU A 752 -20.35 -18.03 4.02
CA LEU A 752 -19.45 -16.87 4.04
C LEU A 752 -18.23 -17.16 3.17
N LYS A 753 -17.89 -16.27 2.22
CA LYS A 753 -16.78 -16.45 1.29
C LYS A 753 -15.71 -15.39 1.40
N GLY A 754 -16.06 -14.21 1.81
CA GLY A 754 -15.20 -13.10 2.02
C GLY A 754 -15.84 -12.19 3.07
N ARG A 755 -15.17 -11.17 3.51
CA ARG A 755 -15.61 -10.32 4.62
C ARG A 755 -17.03 -9.73 4.43
N ASP A 756 -17.44 -9.47 3.19
CA ASP A 756 -18.75 -8.93 2.80
C ASP A 756 -19.38 -9.72 1.63
N ILE A 757 -18.85 -10.91 1.33
CA ILE A 757 -19.29 -11.76 0.22
C ILE A 757 -19.90 -13.04 0.77
N ILE A 758 -21.08 -13.34 0.28
CA ILE A 758 -21.77 -14.60 0.58
C ILE A 758 -21.98 -15.42 -0.71
N GLU A 759 -21.87 -16.73 -0.59
CA GLU A 759 -22.51 -17.65 -1.52
C GLU A 759 -23.88 -18.05 -0.97
N TYR A 760 -24.88 -18.19 -1.83
CA TYR A 760 -26.17 -18.74 -1.46
C TYR A 760 -26.62 -19.77 -2.47
N ALA A 761 -27.29 -20.81 -1.98
CA ALA A 761 -27.73 -21.93 -2.78
C ALA A 761 -29.01 -22.55 -2.22
N LEU A 762 -29.64 -23.39 -2.99
CA LEU A 762 -30.72 -24.25 -2.54
C LEU A 762 -30.20 -25.57 -1.98
N GLY A 763 -30.87 -26.10 -0.99
CA GLY A 763 -30.58 -27.42 -0.43
C GLY A 763 -31.81 -28.03 0.24
N ASP A 764 -31.74 -29.29 0.56
CA ASP A 764 -32.80 -30.00 1.28
C ASP A 764 -32.75 -29.76 2.80
N GLU A 765 -33.64 -30.36 3.53
CA GLU A 765 -33.69 -30.22 5.00
C GLU A 765 -32.46 -30.77 5.71
N ASN A 766 -31.72 -31.69 5.09
CA ASN A 766 -30.55 -32.36 5.63
C ASN A 766 -29.22 -31.63 5.31
N GLY A 767 -29.27 -30.54 4.53
CA GLY A 767 -28.08 -29.76 4.17
C GLY A 767 -27.39 -30.23 2.89
N ASN A 768 -28.02 -31.08 2.10
CA ASN A 768 -27.52 -31.43 0.78
C ASN A 768 -27.72 -30.25 -0.18
N ILE A 769 -26.64 -29.60 -0.55
CA ILE A 769 -26.66 -28.43 -1.43
C ILE A 769 -26.77 -28.83 -2.89
N GLU A 770 -27.63 -28.16 -3.64
CA GLU A 770 -27.71 -28.28 -5.09
C GLU A 770 -26.67 -27.36 -5.75
N GLU A 771 -25.54 -27.92 -6.17
CA GLU A 771 -24.39 -27.15 -6.65
C GLU A 771 -24.68 -26.27 -7.88
N ASP A 772 -25.64 -26.67 -8.72
CA ASP A 772 -26.07 -25.91 -9.89
C ASP A 772 -26.86 -24.62 -9.52
N THR A 773 -27.23 -24.44 -8.27
CA THR A 773 -27.96 -23.27 -7.76
C THR A 773 -27.08 -22.28 -7.00
N VAL A 774 -25.77 -22.54 -6.90
CA VAL A 774 -24.83 -21.69 -6.17
C VAL A 774 -24.64 -20.35 -6.87
N LYS A 775 -24.86 -19.25 -6.13
CA LYS A 775 -24.68 -17.87 -6.59
C LYS A 775 -23.91 -17.05 -5.58
N ASN A 776 -23.19 -16.07 -6.07
CA ASN A 776 -22.48 -15.11 -5.25
C ASN A 776 -23.28 -13.81 -5.07
N ALA A 777 -23.16 -13.21 -3.90
CA ALA A 777 -23.66 -11.88 -3.63
C ALA A 777 -22.72 -11.13 -2.68
N LYS A 778 -22.40 -9.89 -3.02
CA LYS A 778 -21.72 -8.95 -2.13
C LYS A 778 -22.77 -8.20 -1.33
N LEU A 779 -22.63 -8.10 0.00
CA LEU A 779 -23.58 -7.42 0.92
C LEU A 779 -23.24 -5.95 1.12
#